data_0da215e3a9ac8efe79b0e2b75c17e667
#
_entry.id   0da215e3a9ac8efe79b0e2b75c17e667
#
_cell.length_a   1.000
_cell.length_b   1.000
_cell.length_c   1.000
_cell.angle_alpha   90.00
_cell.angle_beta   90.00
_cell.angle_gamma   90.00
#
_symmetry.space_group_name_H-M   'P 1'
#
loop_
_entity.id
_entity.type
_entity.pdbx_description
1 polymer ?
#
loop_
_entity_poly.entity_id
_entity_poly.type
_entity_poly.pdbx_seq_one_letter_code
_entity_poly.pdbx_strand_id
1 'polypeptide(L)'
;MTTSDHLLGREFVRLGAAPAGKIEAITQACQLLVAAGCVAPDFADSMLRREDVANTFLGHGVAIPHGMVEDKGLISRDGIAVLQVPEGVEWNPGQVAYFVVAIAARGDAHITILRRLTRLIQDDEKLQALFKTKDAGDIVEALTGEPAPAAAVLPAEDYAQAFNWVVDYPAGLHARPATVWVDTIRALGLNVRVRHGQEVADARNLVALLQLGLHKGDEVVISAEGADAPAGLARLQAKITSLTAQEVADAARAEAKQALQPAKGWNPPGQPLAIAGMPASPGIAIGKLHVLRGEALVIPDQPASLSDGGRLLHEALTNTRQQLAALADDTARRLGAQDAQIFKAQAELLNDSDLITLSCQLMVDGHGPAWAWNEAVTRMASKLSALGNPVLAARAADLHDVGRRVLSWLDPSIAAGSLSGLPAEPCILVAPDLSPSDTAGLDTGRVLALVMAQGGPTSHSAILARTLGLPAIVAGGEALLSQVVSGTLAIADGQTGRLYLNPSAEDIASAQAWANDLLAKRKQEEAARAQPATTTDGVQIEVSANVNRPDQVPVALSEGAEGVGLMRTEFLFLESGATPTEDEQCATYHAMVEALGDRPLIIRALDIGGDKQVAHLHLPHEDNPFLGVRGARLLLRRQDLLLPQLRAIYRAASLGGKISIMFPMVTSVGEIIRLREICETVRTELNAPVLPVGIMVEVPAAAIQAESLAEHCDFFSIGTNDLTQYTLAIDRQNPELAAEADSLHPAVLRLIAQTVAGAKVHKRWVGVCGGIAGDALGGALLAGLGVSELSMTPRDIPAVKARLRSVSFTDLQALAKKALSCATAADVRVLDLP
;
A
#
# COMPACT_ATOMS: atom_id res chain seq x y z
N MET A 1 14.61 34.98 39.59
CA MET A 1 15.11 33.61 39.68
C MET A 1 13.94 32.68 39.47
N THR A 2 13.84 32.10 38.29
CA THR A 2 12.78 31.20 37.91
C THR A 2 12.97 29.85 38.61
N THR A 3 11.87 29.10 38.86
CA THR A 3 11.87 27.77 39.52
C THR A 3 12.77 26.76 38.82
N SER A 4 13.23 27.02 37.58
CA SER A 4 14.12 26.14 36.79
C SER A 4 15.60 26.19 37.18
N ASP A 5 16.05 27.31 37.80
CA ASP A 5 17.47 27.54 38.18
C ASP A 5 17.95 26.63 39.33
N HIS A 6 17.03 25.97 40.04
CA HIS A 6 17.34 25.06 41.14
C HIS A 6 17.41 23.58 40.72
N LEU A 7 16.96 23.24 39.51
CA LEU A 7 16.88 21.85 39.01
C LEU A 7 18.12 21.41 38.23
N LEU A 8 18.75 22.33 37.49
CA LEU A 8 19.95 22.10 36.69
C LEU A 8 20.85 23.37 36.75
N GLY A 9 22.00 23.27 37.34
CA GLY A 9 23.06 24.28 37.36
C GLY A 9 24.37 23.72 36.76
N ARG A 10 25.42 24.54 36.66
CA ARG A 10 26.73 24.11 36.14
C ARG A 10 27.31 22.95 36.95
N GLU A 11 27.00 22.87 38.24
CA GLU A 11 27.44 21.79 39.15
C GLU A 11 26.82 20.41 38.86
N PHE A 12 25.71 20.39 38.09
CA PHE A 12 25.05 19.17 37.62
C PHE A 12 25.56 18.69 36.27
N VAL A 13 26.49 19.41 35.64
CA VAL A 13 26.97 19.07 34.28
C VAL A 13 28.42 18.63 34.38
N ARG A 14 28.71 17.44 33.89
CA ARG A 14 30.07 16.91 33.74
C ARG A 14 30.43 16.80 32.27
N LEU A 15 31.42 17.54 31.84
CA LEU A 15 31.93 17.55 30.47
C LEU A 15 33.05 16.52 30.28
N GLY A 16 33.20 15.98 29.07
CA GLY A 16 34.35 15.14 28.67
C GLY A 16 34.43 13.81 29.43
N ALA A 17 33.32 13.24 29.85
CA ALA A 17 33.32 11.94 30.51
C ALA A 17 33.65 10.81 29.50
N ALA A 18 34.31 9.75 29.99
CA ALA A 18 34.67 8.57 29.20
C ALA A 18 34.33 7.28 29.97
N PRO A 19 33.03 6.99 30.18
CA PRO A 19 32.61 5.76 30.84
C PRO A 19 32.90 4.55 29.95
N ALA A 20 33.31 3.41 30.54
CA ALA A 20 33.61 2.19 29.83
C ALA A 20 32.37 1.49 29.25
N GLY A 21 31.16 1.86 29.68
CA GLY A 21 29.90 1.30 29.20
C GLY A 21 28.68 1.95 29.87
N LYS A 22 27.47 1.48 29.47
CA LYS A 22 26.17 2.00 29.93
C LYS A 22 26.04 2.05 31.46
N ILE A 23 26.42 0.97 32.16
CA ILE A 23 26.28 0.89 33.63
C ILE A 23 27.13 1.98 34.31
N GLU A 24 28.37 2.16 33.84
CA GLU A 24 29.25 3.20 34.41
C GLU A 24 28.74 4.60 34.09
N ALA A 25 28.20 4.82 32.90
CA ALA A 25 27.61 6.12 32.50
C ALA A 25 26.41 6.49 33.39
N ILE A 26 25.49 5.55 33.67
CA ILE A 26 24.36 5.75 34.59
C ILE A 26 24.88 6.06 36.00
N THR A 27 25.85 5.29 36.47
CA THR A 27 26.43 5.47 37.80
C THR A 27 27.11 6.84 37.95
N GLN A 28 27.91 7.26 36.96
CA GLN A 28 28.57 8.57 36.95
C GLN A 28 27.57 9.74 36.92
N ALA A 29 26.50 9.59 36.11
CA ALA A 29 25.45 10.60 36.06
C ALA A 29 24.67 10.70 37.39
N CYS A 30 24.38 9.54 38.02
CA CYS A 30 23.74 9.52 39.35
C CYS A 30 24.63 10.14 40.44
N GLN A 31 25.95 9.92 40.37
CA GLN A 31 26.89 10.53 41.34
C GLN A 31 26.82 12.04 41.34
N LEU A 32 26.50 12.71 40.23
CA LEU A 32 26.28 14.14 40.19
C LEU A 32 25.05 14.55 41.02
N LEU A 33 23.98 13.77 40.94
CA LEU A 33 22.76 13.98 41.75
C LEU A 33 23.02 13.73 43.24
N VAL A 34 23.80 12.71 43.56
CA VAL A 34 24.23 12.39 44.93
C VAL A 34 25.11 13.53 45.50
N ALA A 35 26.10 13.98 44.74
CA ALA A 35 27.00 15.08 45.17
C ALA A 35 26.22 16.40 45.40
N ALA A 36 25.20 16.61 44.62
CA ALA A 36 24.29 17.78 44.77
C ALA A 36 23.26 17.58 45.89
N GLY A 37 23.22 16.44 46.59
CA GLY A 37 22.26 16.17 47.66
C GLY A 37 20.81 15.95 47.16
N CYS A 38 20.61 15.62 45.90
CA CYS A 38 19.29 15.36 45.33
C CYS A 38 18.78 13.98 45.69
N VAL A 39 19.66 12.97 45.73
CA VAL A 39 19.31 11.55 45.95
C VAL A 39 20.25 10.88 46.92
N ALA A 40 19.78 9.82 47.53
CA ALA A 40 20.61 8.90 48.31
C ALA A 40 21.59 8.08 47.40
N PRO A 41 22.75 7.60 47.89
CA PRO A 41 23.73 6.82 47.09
C PRO A 41 23.12 5.61 46.43
N ASP A 42 22.16 4.93 47.06
CA ASP A 42 21.51 3.73 46.58
C ASP A 42 20.55 3.98 45.38
N PHE A 43 20.35 5.27 45.03
CA PHE A 43 19.50 5.61 43.87
C PHE A 43 20.08 5.17 42.54
N ALA A 44 21.40 4.93 42.45
CA ALA A 44 22.05 4.38 41.28
C ALA A 44 21.53 2.97 40.97
N ASP A 45 21.33 2.12 41.97
CA ASP A 45 20.78 0.78 41.80
C ASP A 45 19.32 0.82 41.31
N SER A 46 18.54 1.82 41.77
CA SER A 46 17.20 2.06 41.26
C SER A 46 17.18 2.42 39.78
N MET A 47 18.13 3.28 39.35
CA MET A 47 18.26 3.65 37.93
C MET A 47 18.69 2.46 37.06
N LEU A 48 19.58 1.62 37.55
CA LEU A 48 20.05 0.41 36.83
C LEU A 48 18.88 -0.59 36.69
N ARG A 49 18.13 -0.86 37.77
CA ARG A 49 16.95 -1.72 37.70
C ARG A 49 15.90 -1.16 36.75
N ARG A 50 15.73 0.15 36.69
CA ARG A 50 14.81 0.80 35.78
C ARG A 50 15.24 0.60 34.31
N GLU A 51 16.54 0.72 34.03
CA GLU A 51 17.11 0.47 32.70
C GLU A 51 16.95 -0.97 32.25
N ASP A 52 17.05 -1.94 33.17
CA ASP A 52 16.85 -3.38 32.89
C ASP A 52 15.36 -3.69 32.56
N VAL A 53 14.42 -2.94 33.13
CA VAL A 53 12.96 -3.12 32.87
C VAL A 53 12.57 -2.51 31.55
N ALA A 54 13.10 -1.34 31.20
CA ALA A 54 12.83 -0.66 29.94
C ALA A 54 13.95 0.32 29.61
N ASN A 55 14.41 0.24 28.36
CA ASN A 55 15.46 1.09 27.82
C ASN A 55 15.13 2.58 27.97
N THR A 56 16.10 3.37 28.46
CA THR A 56 15.98 4.81 28.65
C THR A 56 16.65 5.62 27.54
N PHE A 57 17.08 5.02 26.44
CA PHE A 57 17.65 5.71 25.28
C PHE A 57 16.55 6.35 24.44
N LEU A 58 16.61 7.68 24.27
CA LEU A 58 15.63 8.46 23.51
C LEU A 58 15.89 8.55 22.00
N GLY A 59 17.02 8.04 21.51
CA GLY A 59 17.51 8.30 20.15
C GLY A 59 18.37 9.57 20.07
N HIS A 60 18.86 9.91 18.88
CA HIS A 60 19.70 11.09 18.60
C HIS A 60 20.91 11.27 19.54
N GLY A 61 21.42 10.18 20.11
CA GLY A 61 22.57 10.22 21.00
C GLY A 61 22.27 10.66 22.45
N VAL A 62 21.02 10.58 22.88
CA VAL A 62 20.58 11.00 24.23
C VAL A 62 19.94 9.83 24.98
N ALA A 63 20.34 9.63 26.24
CA ALA A 63 19.71 8.70 27.18
C ALA A 63 19.22 9.46 28.43
N ILE A 64 18.09 9.03 29.03
CA ILE A 64 17.48 9.66 30.20
C ILE A 64 17.27 8.66 31.36
N PRO A 65 18.33 8.12 31.96
CA PRO A 65 18.16 7.21 33.08
C PRO A 65 17.47 7.91 34.27
N HIS A 66 16.51 7.20 34.88
CA HIS A 66 15.75 7.65 36.06
C HIS A 66 15.43 6.47 36.97
N GLY A 67 15.07 6.72 38.22
CA GLY A 67 14.80 5.64 39.18
C GLY A 67 13.42 5.00 39.02
N MET A 68 13.22 3.86 39.71
CA MET A 68 11.92 3.18 39.80
C MET A 68 10.92 4.03 40.57
N VAL A 69 9.63 3.89 40.24
CA VAL A 69 8.56 4.68 40.87
C VAL A 69 8.43 4.39 42.38
N GLU A 70 8.68 3.16 42.81
CA GLU A 70 8.65 2.73 44.19
C GLU A 70 9.78 3.33 45.04
N ASP A 71 10.87 3.76 44.41
CA ASP A 71 12.08 4.27 45.07
C ASP A 71 12.12 5.81 45.20
N LYS A 72 10.99 6.50 44.98
CA LYS A 72 10.86 7.94 45.17
C LYS A 72 11.27 8.41 46.57
N GLY A 73 11.23 7.53 47.57
CA GLY A 73 11.73 7.81 48.92
C GLY A 73 13.24 8.08 48.97
N LEU A 74 14.03 7.64 48.01
CA LEU A 74 15.47 7.91 47.89
C LEU A 74 15.76 9.32 47.35
N ILE A 75 14.76 10.07 46.85
CA ILE A 75 14.90 11.42 46.33
C ILE A 75 14.65 12.41 47.45
N SER A 76 15.64 13.23 47.81
CA SER A 76 15.56 14.31 48.80
C SER A 76 15.02 15.59 48.21
N ARG A 77 15.41 15.94 46.98
CA ARG A 77 14.93 17.07 46.19
C ARG A 77 15.03 16.75 44.69
N ASP A 78 14.21 17.41 43.89
CA ASP A 78 14.25 17.29 42.45
C ASP A 78 15.59 17.81 41.90
N GLY A 79 16.12 17.13 40.87
CA GLY A 79 17.37 17.53 40.23
C GLY A 79 17.57 16.77 38.90
N ILE A 80 18.32 17.39 37.99
CA ILE A 80 18.69 16.80 36.70
C ILE A 80 20.21 16.94 36.55
N ALA A 81 20.89 15.87 36.23
CA ALA A 81 22.33 15.89 35.96
C ALA A 81 22.62 15.45 34.51
N VAL A 82 23.57 16.13 33.88
CA VAL A 82 23.96 15.85 32.48
C VAL A 82 25.41 15.40 32.45
N LEU A 83 25.64 14.17 31.95
CA LEU A 83 26.95 13.64 31.64
C LEU A 83 27.16 13.76 30.13
N GLN A 84 28.11 14.58 29.70
CA GLN A 84 28.54 14.65 28.31
C GLN A 84 29.63 13.65 28.04
N VAL A 85 29.47 12.83 27.01
CA VAL A 85 30.37 11.77 26.55
C VAL A 85 30.76 12.05 25.10
N PRO A 86 31.77 12.89 24.81
CA PRO A 86 32.04 13.35 23.43
C PRO A 86 32.39 12.21 22.45
N GLU A 87 33.02 11.17 22.93
CA GLU A 87 33.37 9.98 22.10
C GLU A 87 32.21 8.97 22.02
N GLY A 88 31.12 9.21 22.74
CA GLY A 88 29.97 8.35 22.84
C GLY A 88 30.18 7.12 23.72
N VAL A 89 29.09 6.60 24.28
CA VAL A 89 29.08 5.31 24.98
C VAL A 89 28.00 4.43 24.34
N GLU A 90 28.37 3.17 24.05
CA GLU A 90 27.36 2.23 23.53
C GLU A 90 26.31 1.95 24.61
N TRP A 91 25.07 2.32 24.31
CA TRP A 91 23.94 2.17 25.23
C TRP A 91 23.24 0.83 25.03
N ASN A 92 23.00 0.46 23.79
CA ASN A 92 22.58 -0.85 23.34
C ASN A 92 23.29 -1.16 22.01
N PRO A 93 23.28 -2.40 21.52
CA PRO A 93 23.92 -2.75 20.25
C PRO A 93 23.52 -1.79 19.14
N GLY A 94 24.51 -1.03 18.62
CA GLY A 94 24.31 -0.04 17.55
C GLY A 94 23.68 1.30 17.99
N GLN A 95 23.44 1.53 19.28
CA GLN A 95 22.92 2.79 19.83
C GLN A 95 24.00 3.45 20.72
N VAL A 96 24.44 4.63 20.33
CA VAL A 96 25.49 5.38 21.04
C VAL A 96 24.90 6.61 21.70
N ALA A 97 25.12 6.81 23.02
CA ALA A 97 24.72 7.99 23.78
C ALA A 97 25.91 8.95 23.96
N TYR A 98 25.71 10.19 23.60
CA TYR A 98 26.63 11.32 23.82
C TYR A 98 26.18 12.20 24.99
N PHE A 99 24.89 12.23 25.32
CA PHE A 99 24.33 12.82 26.53
C PHE A 99 23.61 11.76 27.35
N VAL A 100 23.96 11.69 28.64
CA VAL A 100 23.25 10.89 29.64
C VAL A 100 22.67 11.86 30.68
N VAL A 101 21.34 12.02 30.61
CA VAL A 101 20.59 12.99 31.42
C VAL A 101 19.89 12.26 32.56
N ALA A 102 20.52 12.18 33.72
CA ALA A 102 19.96 11.51 34.90
C ALA A 102 18.91 12.40 35.59
N ILE A 103 17.75 11.79 35.91
CA ILE A 103 16.61 12.51 36.46
C ILE A 103 16.24 11.98 37.84
N ALA A 104 16.15 12.87 38.80
CA ALA A 104 15.57 12.64 40.13
C ALA A 104 14.39 13.60 40.33
N ALA A 105 13.17 13.09 40.39
CA ALA A 105 11.99 13.90 40.51
C ALA A 105 10.91 13.27 41.41
N ARG A 106 10.39 14.04 42.35
CA ARG A 106 9.21 13.73 43.18
C ARG A 106 7.93 14.31 42.56
N GLY A 107 8.04 15.48 41.90
CA GLY A 107 6.96 16.25 41.32
C GLY A 107 7.21 16.57 39.84
N ASP A 108 6.47 17.54 39.30
CA ASP A 108 6.40 17.85 37.86
C ASP A 108 7.41 18.92 37.39
N ALA A 109 8.24 19.46 38.29
CA ALA A 109 9.15 20.57 37.96
C ALA A 109 10.22 20.20 36.89
N HIS A 110 10.59 18.90 36.75
CA HIS A 110 11.52 18.42 35.76
C HIS A 110 10.94 18.38 34.33
N ILE A 111 9.62 18.44 34.19
CA ILE A 111 8.92 18.37 32.91
C ILE A 111 9.34 19.50 31.97
N THR A 112 9.55 20.70 32.52
CA THR A 112 9.98 21.85 31.70
C THR A 112 11.34 21.61 31.04
N ILE A 113 12.28 20.99 31.76
CA ILE A 113 13.64 20.68 31.24
C ILE A 113 13.55 19.53 30.23
N LEU A 114 12.74 18.51 30.51
CA LEU A 114 12.50 17.42 29.55
C LEU A 114 11.85 17.92 28.24
N ARG A 115 10.90 18.85 28.32
CA ARG A 115 10.31 19.51 27.16
C ARG A 115 11.35 20.23 26.30
N ARG A 116 12.30 20.88 26.93
CA ARG A 116 13.40 21.59 26.26
C ARG A 116 14.40 20.60 25.65
N LEU A 117 14.74 19.52 26.37
CA LEU A 117 15.56 18.42 25.86
C LEU A 117 14.94 17.80 24.62
N THR A 118 13.63 17.55 24.62
CA THR A 118 12.91 17.03 23.46
C THR A 118 12.95 17.96 22.24
N ARG A 119 12.83 19.29 22.47
CA ARG A 119 13.00 20.27 21.38
C ARG A 119 14.44 20.33 20.87
N LEU A 120 15.41 20.20 21.77
CA LEU A 120 16.83 20.17 21.41
C LEU A 120 17.17 18.94 20.58
N ILE A 121 16.56 17.81 20.85
CA ILE A 121 16.71 16.56 20.07
C ILE A 121 16.19 16.74 18.63
N GLN A 122 15.26 17.65 18.37
CA GLN A 122 14.75 17.96 17.04
C GLN A 122 15.64 18.93 16.24
N ASP A 123 16.62 19.55 16.90
CA ASP A 123 17.61 20.47 16.32
C ASP A 123 18.99 19.77 16.30
N ASP A 124 19.20 18.93 15.29
CA ASP A 124 20.39 18.08 15.16
C ASP A 124 21.69 18.93 15.14
N GLU A 125 21.67 20.09 14.50
CA GLU A 125 22.85 20.95 14.40
C GLU A 125 23.25 21.50 15.76
N LYS A 126 22.31 22.00 16.52
CA LYS A 126 22.50 22.51 17.87
C LYS A 126 22.87 21.41 18.85
N LEU A 127 22.25 20.24 18.76
CA LEU A 127 22.53 19.08 19.59
C LEU A 127 23.97 18.57 19.37
N GLN A 128 24.41 18.45 18.11
CA GLN A 128 25.77 18.06 17.75
C GLN A 128 26.83 19.06 18.25
N ALA A 129 26.50 20.36 18.25
CA ALA A 129 27.37 21.39 18.83
C ALA A 129 27.53 21.20 20.35
N LEU A 130 26.44 20.89 21.04
CA LEU A 130 26.45 20.67 22.50
C LEU A 130 27.17 19.38 22.91
N PHE A 131 27.16 18.33 22.09
CA PHE A 131 27.95 17.13 22.36
C PHE A 131 29.46 17.40 22.42
N LYS A 132 29.93 18.49 21.83
CA LYS A 132 31.33 18.87 21.71
C LYS A 132 31.68 20.16 22.47
N THR A 133 30.71 20.81 23.12
CA THR A 133 30.98 22.04 23.89
C THR A 133 31.99 21.80 25.02
N LYS A 134 32.72 22.84 25.33
CA LYS A 134 33.67 22.87 26.45
C LYS A 134 33.23 23.78 27.62
N ASP A 135 32.01 24.34 27.49
CA ASP A 135 31.37 25.13 28.53
C ASP A 135 30.08 24.48 29.03
N ALA A 136 30.03 24.08 30.29
CA ALA A 136 28.84 23.56 30.94
C ALA A 136 27.66 24.58 30.91
N GLY A 137 27.98 25.85 30.79
CA GLY A 137 26.98 26.93 30.68
C GLY A 137 26.11 26.77 29.42
N ASP A 138 26.70 26.38 28.30
CA ASP A 138 25.95 26.19 27.04
C ASP A 138 24.86 25.12 27.18
N ILE A 139 25.15 24.03 27.91
CA ILE A 139 24.20 22.94 28.16
C ILE A 139 23.10 23.41 29.12
N VAL A 140 23.49 24.13 30.20
CA VAL A 140 22.54 24.70 31.16
C VAL A 140 21.63 25.71 30.47
N GLU A 141 22.17 26.63 29.68
CA GLU A 141 21.38 27.62 28.92
C GLU A 141 20.43 26.96 27.94
N ALA A 142 20.88 25.96 27.20
CA ALA A 142 20.04 25.22 26.25
C ALA A 142 18.86 24.49 26.93
N LEU A 143 19.04 24.03 28.18
CA LEU A 143 18.04 23.26 28.91
C LEU A 143 17.24 24.10 29.94
N THR A 144 17.74 25.27 30.40
CA THR A 144 17.08 26.11 31.39
C THR A 144 16.74 27.54 30.89
N GLY A 145 17.41 28.02 29.84
CA GLY A 145 17.19 29.36 29.26
C GLY A 145 15.73 29.53 28.85
N GLU A 146 15.15 30.73 29.05
CA GLU A 146 13.83 30.99 28.50
C GLU A 146 13.90 30.90 26.99
N PRO A 147 12.93 30.22 26.29
CA PRO A 147 12.81 30.39 24.86
C PRO A 147 12.64 31.89 24.64
N ALA A 148 13.47 32.48 23.77
CA ALA A 148 13.10 33.76 23.19
C ALA A 148 11.62 33.66 22.85
N PRO A 149 10.73 34.62 23.23
CA PRO A 149 9.33 34.52 22.90
C PRO A 149 9.30 34.18 21.42
N ALA A 150 8.61 33.09 21.08
CA ALA A 150 8.37 32.75 19.68
C ALA A 150 7.86 34.06 19.11
N ALA A 151 8.66 34.70 18.27
CA ALA A 151 8.25 35.91 17.59
C ALA A 151 6.89 35.53 17.06
N ALA A 152 5.85 36.22 17.49
CA ALA A 152 4.52 36.07 16.89
C ALA A 152 4.83 36.14 15.40
N VAL A 153 4.61 35.06 14.70
CA VAL A 153 4.77 35.02 13.24
C VAL A 153 3.70 35.98 12.78
N LEU A 154 4.09 37.27 12.69
CA LEU A 154 3.33 38.22 11.94
C LEU A 154 3.09 37.54 10.59
N PRO A 155 1.89 37.50 10.06
CA PRO A 155 1.64 36.92 8.74
C PRO A 155 2.67 37.54 7.80
N ALA A 156 3.47 36.69 7.16
CA ALA A 156 4.58 37.18 6.35
C ALA A 156 3.99 38.09 5.29
N GLU A 157 4.30 39.40 5.37
CA GLU A 157 3.78 40.38 4.41
C GLU A 157 4.18 39.95 3.00
N ASP A 158 3.30 40.22 2.04
CA ASP A 158 3.61 40.00 0.62
C ASP A 158 4.84 40.85 0.23
N TYR A 159 5.66 40.34 -0.65
CA TYR A 159 6.75 41.13 -1.19
C TYR A 159 6.20 42.30 -2.03
N ALA A 160 6.99 43.34 -2.20
CA ALA A 160 6.58 44.60 -2.83
C ALA A 160 6.07 44.45 -4.28
N GLN A 161 6.52 43.42 -4.96
CA GLN A 161 6.06 43.06 -6.31
C GLN A 161 5.16 41.85 -6.22
N ALA A 162 3.90 41.99 -6.65
CA ALA A 162 2.94 40.91 -6.56
C ALA A 162 1.91 40.96 -7.69
N PHE A 163 1.26 39.82 -7.97
CA PHE A 163 0.05 39.74 -8.77
C PHE A 163 -0.94 38.76 -8.14
N ASN A 164 -2.23 39.00 -8.39
CA ASN A 164 -3.28 38.09 -7.98
C ASN A 164 -3.56 37.11 -9.10
N TRP A 165 -3.83 35.87 -8.72
CA TRP A 165 -4.24 34.82 -9.66
C TRP A 165 -5.36 33.99 -9.03
N VAL A 166 -6.32 33.62 -9.87
CA VAL A 166 -7.37 32.67 -9.50
C VAL A 166 -6.96 31.31 -10.02
N VAL A 167 -6.94 30.32 -9.14
CA VAL A 167 -6.58 28.93 -9.54
C VAL A 167 -7.62 28.40 -10.51
N ASP A 168 -7.23 28.24 -11.76
CA ASP A 168 -8.11 27.80 -12.85
C ASP A 168 -7.74 26.39 -13.39
N TYR A 169 -6.84 25.70 -12.72
CA TYR A 169 -6.55 24.28 -12.96
C TYR A 169 -7.76 23.44 -12.59
N PRO A 170 -8.27 22.54 -13.47
CA PRO A 170 -9.47 21.72 -13.19
C PRO A 170 -9.38 20.91 -11.89
N ALA A 171 -8.20 20.37 -11.55
CA ALA A 171 -7.94 19.60 -10.35
C ALA A 171 -7.25 20.40 -9.23
N GLY A 172 -7.23 21.75 -9.29
CA GLY A 172 -6.47 22.61 -8.38
C GLY A 172 -4.96 22.51 -8.57
N LEU A 173 -4.19 23.09 -7.64
CA LEU A 173 -2.72 23.04 -7.67
C LEU A 173 -2.22 21.70 -7.09
N HIS A 174 -2.24 20.66 -7.89
CA HIS A 174 -1.70 19.34 -7.53
C HIS A 174 -0.22 19.19 -7.86
N ALA A 175 0.39 18.04 -7.58
CA ALA A 175 1.83 17.83 -7.63
C ALA A 175 2.48 18.22 -8.96
N ARG A 176 1.86 17.91 -10.12
CA ARG A 176 2.44 18.19 -11.45
C ARG A 176 2.58 19.69 -11.73
N PRO A 177 1.53 20.53 -11.70
CA PRO A 177 1.70 21.97 -11.91
C PRO A 177 2.53 22.62 -10.80
N ALA A 178 2.42 22.18 -9.54
CA ALA A 178 3.23 22.69 -8.44
C ALA A 178 4.73 22.44 -8.67
N THR A 179 5.12 21.27 -9.18
CA THR A 179 6.52 20.99 -9.55
C THR A 179 7.02 21.95 -10.62
N VAL A 180 6.21 22.18 -11.66
CA VAL A 180 6.59 23.14 -12.74
C VAL A 180 6.74 24.56 -12.21
N TRP A 181 5.91 24.98 -11.24
CA TRP A 181 6.06 26.25 -10.55
C TRP A 181 7.41 26.33 -9.82
N VAL A 182 7.69 25.35 -8.98
CA VAL A 182 8.95 25.27 -8.21
C VAL A 182 10.17 25.34 -9.12
N ASP A 183 10.18 24.53 -10.19
CA ASP A 183 11.31 24.48 -11.13
C ASP A 183 11.47 25.81 -11.89
N THR A 184 10.35 26.43 -12.29
CA THR A 184 10.39 27.75 -12.94
C THR A 184 10.96 28.81 -11.98
N ILE A 185 10.50 28.83 -10.73
CA ILE A 185 10.94 29.81 -9.71
C ILE A 185 12.42 29.61 -9.36
N ARG A 186 12.85 28.36 -9.20
CA ARG A 186 14.28 28.04 -8.96
C ARG A 186 15.17 28.45 -10.12
N ALA A 187 14.73 28.22 -11.36
CA ALA A 187 15.46 28.64 -12.54
C ALA A 187 15.57 30.18 -12.68
N LEU A 188 14.59 30.91 -12.16
CA LEU A 188 14.59 32.38 -12.13
C LEU A 188 15.47 32.95 -10.99
N GLY A 189 15.84 32.12 -10.01
CA GLY A 189 16.64 32.56 -8.85
C GLY A 189 15.94 33.57 -7.94
N LEU A 190 14.61 33.62 -7.95
CA LEU A 190 13.81 34.58 -7.18
C LEU A 190 13.30 34.00 -5.87
N ASN A 191 13.17 34.86 -4.88
CA ASN A 191 12.39 34.55 -3.69
C ASN A 191 10.92 34.84 -3.99
N VAL A 192 10.09 33.81 -4.04
CA VAL A 192 8.66 33.91 -4.38
C VAL A 192 7.83 33.35 -3.23
N ARG A 193 6.79 34.06 -2.84
CA ARG A 193 5.78 33.63 -1.87
C ARG A 193 4.42 33.51 -2.55
N VAL A 194 3.66 32.50 -2.12
CA VAL A 194 2.25 32.33 -2.50
C VAL A 194 1.43 32.40 -1.21
N ARG A 195 0.47 33.33 -1.18
CA ARG A 195 -0.45 33.50 -0.05
C ARG A 195 -1.88 33.16 -0.45
N HIS A 196 -2.51 32.32 0.37
CA HIS A 196 -3.93 32.00 0.29
C HIS A 196 -4.58 32.33 1.65
N GLY A 197 -5.44 33.34 1.70
CA GLY A 197 -6.02 33.83 2.95
C GLY A 197 -4.95 34.30 3.92
N GLN A 198 -4.78 33.61 5.04
CA GLN A 198 -3.77 33.90 6.07
C GLN A 198 -2.51 32.99 5.94
N GLU A 199 -2.57 31.96 5.08
CA GLU A 199 -1.48 31.03 4.91
C GLU A 199 -0.51 31.48 3.82
N VAL A 200 0.81 31.33 4.07
CA VAL A 200 1.87 31.76 3.16
C VAL A 200 2.87 30.61 2.97
N ALA A 201 3.17 30.29 1.71
CA ALA A 201 4.17 29.28 1.34
C ALA A 201 5.35 29.90 0.59
N ASP A 202 6.57 29.42 0.86
CA ASP A 202 7.74 29.66 -0.03
C ASP A 202 7.56 28.83 -1.28
N ALA A 203 7.38 29.46 -2.41
CA ALA A 203 7.09 28.83 -3.67
C ALA A 203 8.28 28.06 -4.29
N ARG A 204 9.45 28.05 -3.65
CA ARG A 204 10.60 27.20 -3.99
C ARG A 204 10.50 25.83 -3.31
N ASN A 205 9.56 25.67 -2.38
CA ASN A 205 9.33 24.44 -1.66
C ASN A 205 8.03 23.80 -2.13
N LEU A 206 8.14 22.68 -2.82
CA LEU A 206 6.99 21.94 -3.37
C LEU A 206 5.98 21.53 -2.27
N VAL A 207 6.48 21.06 -1.13
CA VAL A 207 5.63 20.60 -0.03
C VAL A 207 4.85 21.78 0.57
N ALA A 208 5.50 22.94 0.78
CA ALA A 208 4.84 24.13 1.30
C ALA A 208 3.74 24.64 0.33
N LEU A 209 3.97 24.58 -0.98
CA LEU A 209 2.96 24.96 -1.97
C LEU A 209 1.75 24.01 -1.97
N LEU A 210 2.00 22.71 -1.86
CA LEU A 210 0.93 21.70 -1.82
C LEU A 210 0.12 21.77 -0.51
N GLN A 211 0.77 22.17 0.59
CA GLN A 211 0.09 22.35 1.88
C GLN A 211 -0.92 23.50 1.89
N LEU A 212 -0.83 24.46 0.97
CA LEU A 212 -1.87 25.49 0.81
C LEU A 212 -3.22 24.92 0.34
N GLY A 213 -3.26 23.66 -0.14
CA GLY A 213 -4.51 22.98 -0.51
C GLY A 213 -5.34 23.73 -1.56
N LEU A 214 -4.70 24.33 -2.56
CA LEU A 214 -5.37 25.22 -3.52
C LEU A 214 -6.28 24.47 -4.48
N HIS A 215 -7.56 24.81 -4.46
CA HIS A 215 -8.60 24.27 -5.34
C HIS A 215 -8.94 25.23 -6.50
N LYS A 216 -9.63 24.72 -7.51
CA LYS A 216 -10.13 25.57 -8.59
C LYS A 216 -11.07 26.65 -8.05
N GLY A 217 -10.76 27.87 -8.36
CA GLY A 217 -11.52 29.06 -7.90
C GLY A 217 -10.90 29.81 -6.74
N ASP A 218 -9.88 29.25 -6.08
CA ASP A 218 -9.20 29.94 -4.98
C ASP A 218 -8.40 31.13 -5.49
N GLU A 219 -8.45 32.25 -4.76
CA GLU A 219 -7.68 33.46 -5.04
C GLU A 219 -6.35 33.41 -4.26
N VAL A 220 -5.24 33.56 -4.96
CA VAL A 220 -3.90 33.61 -4.35
C VAL A 220 -3.15 34.86 -4.76
N VAL A 221 -2.31 35.35 -3.85
CA VAL A 221 -1.35 36.42 -4.11
C VAL A 221 0.02 35.80 -4.30
N ILE A 222 0.62 36.02 -5.48
CA ILE A 222 1.98 35.55 -5.80
C ILE A 222 2.90 36.77 -5.79
N SER A 223 3.83 36.80 -4.84
CA SER A 223 4.71 37.95 -4.61
C SER A 223 6.18 37.55 -4.70
N ALA A 224 7.03 38.45 -5.17
CA ALA A 224 8.47 38.22 -5.31
C ALA A 224 9.32 39.38 -4.83
N GLU A 225 10.56 39.07 -4.44
CA GLU A 225 11.57 40.00 -3.96
C GLU A 225 12.81 39.97 -4.91
N GLY A 226 13.42 41.12 -5.11
CA GLY A 226 14.64 41.29 -5.89
C GLY A 226 14.51 42.26 -7.05
N ALA A 227 15.63 42.72 -7.63
CA ALA A 227 15.67 43.68 -8.72
C ALA A 227 14.98 43.17 -10.00
N ASP A 228 15.04 41.86 -10.26
CA ASP A 228 14.44 41.19 -11.41
C ASP A 228 13.02 40.64 -11.12
N ALA A 229 12.45 40.94 -9.94
CA ALA A 229 11.14 40.41 -9.54
C ALA A 229 10.02 40.74 -10.56
N PRO A 230 9.89 41.98 -11.13
CA PRO A 230 8.80 42.23 -12.08
C PRO A 230 8.91 41.38 -13.36
N ALA A 231 10.10 41.21 -13.88
CA ALA A 231 10.32 40.39 -15.08
C ALA A 231 10.16 38.89 -14.81
N GLY A 232 10.61 38.45 -13.64
CA GLY A 232 10.46 37.07 -13.18
C GLY A 232 9.00 36.70 -12.90
N LEU A 233 8.21 37.56 -12.24
CA LEU A 233 6.79 37.35 -12.01
C LEU A 233 6.00 37.29 -13.34
N ALA A 234 6.35 38.17 -14.32
CA ALA A 234 5.71 38.10 -15.64
C ALA A 234 5.98 36.77 -16.35
N ARG A 235 7.20 36.21 -16.23
CA ARG A 235 7.56 34.90 -16.80
C ARG A 235 6.83 33.78 -16.07
N LEU A 236 6.74 33.83 -14.74
CA LEU A 236 6.00 32.87 -13.93
C LEU A 236 4.52 32.90 -14.30
N GLN A 237 3.91 34.09 -14.38
CA GLN A 237 2.51 34.25 -14.79
C GLN A 237 2.23 33.68 -16.18
N ALA A 238 3.11 33.94 -17.15
CA ALA A 238 3.00 33.36 -18.50
C ALA A 238 3.07 31.81 -18.45
N LYS A 239 3.96 31.26 -17.61
CA LYS A 239 4.07 29.80 -17.42
C LYS A 239 2.82 29.21 -16.79
N ILE A 240 2.31 29.81 -15.73
CA ILE A 240 1.05 29.44 -15.07
C ILE A 240 -0.10 29.40 -16.06
N THR A 241 -0.28 30.49 -16.85
CA THR A 241 -1.33 30.56 -17.87
C THR A 241 -1.18 29.49 -18.95
N SER A 242 0.05 29.18 -19.36
CA SER A 242 0.29 28.12 -20.35
C SER A 242 -0.04 26.72 -19.80
N LEU A 243 0.18 26.50 -18.50
CA LEU A 243 -0.18 25.26 -17.81
C LEU A 243 -1.70 25.10 -17.71
N THR A 244 -2.45 26.17 -17.45
CA THR A 244 -3.92 26.12 -17.44
C THR A 244 -4.48 25.53 -18.73
N ALA A 245 -4.01 26.02 -19.87
CA ALA A 245 -4.45 25.50 -21.15
C ALA A 245 -4.14 24.01 -21.33
N GLN A 246 -2.99 23.57 -20.83
CA GLN A 246 -2.59 22.17 -20.88
C GLN A 246 -3.41 21.30 -19.93
N GLU A 247 -3.62 21.72 -18.68
CA GLU A 247 -4.42 21.02 -17.68
C GLU A 247 -5.89 20.89 -18.11
N VAL A 248 -6.48 21.94 -18.71
CA VAL A 248 -7.83 21.92 -19.28
C VAL A 248 -7.92 20.95 -20.46
N ALA A 249 -6.91 20.96 -21.35
CA ALA A 249 -6.88 20.05 -22.49
C ALA A 249 -6.72 18.58 -22.05
N ASP A 250 -5.91 18.33 -21.03
CA ASP A 250 -5.70 16.97 -20.47
C ASP A 250 -6.96 16.48 -19.75
N ALA A 251 -7.66 17.33 -18.98
CA ALA A 251 -8.95 17.02 -18.37
C ALA A 251 -10.02 16.70 -19.41
N ALA A 252 -10.14 17.53 -20.46
CA ALA A 252 -11.08 17.27 -21.56
C ALA A 252 -10.76 15.98 -22.34
N ARG A 253 -9.46 15.63 -22.50
CA ARG A 253 -9.05 14.35 -23.09
C ARG A 253 -9.40 13.17 -22.19
N ALA A 254 -9.26 13.31 -20.87
CA ALA A 254 -9.64 12.28 -19.91
C ALA A 254 -11.16 12.04 -19.94
N GLU A 255 -11.97 13.12 -19.97
CA GLU A 255 -13.44 13.04 -20.13
C GLU A 255 -13.84 12.42 -21.49
N ALA A 256 -13.20 12.83 -22.60
CA ALA A 256 -13.45 12.26 -23.90
C ALA A 256 -13.03 10.78 -23.98
N LYS A 257 -11.95 10.38 -23.29
CA LYS A 257 -11.49 8.97 -23.18
C LYS A 257 -12.48 8.12 -22.37
N GLN A 258 -13.08 8.68 -21.32
CA GLN A 258 -14.16 8.05 -20.55
C GLN A 258 -15.46 7.90 -21.36
N ALA A 259 -15.77 8.88 -22.22
CA ALA A 259 -16.96 8.85 -23.09
C ALA A 259 -16.82 7.88 -24.29
N LEU A 260 -15.60 7.56 -24.71
CA LEU A 260 -15.30 6.70 -25.87
C LEU A 260 -15.18 5.19 -25.54
N GLN A 261 -15.32 4.75 -24.29
CA GLN A 261 -15.43 3.34 -23.96
C GLN A 261 -16.91 2.93 -24.10
N PRO A 262 -17.30 2.14 -25.14
CA PRO A 262 -18.60 1.52 -25.13
C PRO A 262 -18.61 0.48 -24.00
N ALA A 263 -19.17 0.87 -22.87
CA ALA A 263 -19.38 -0.03 -21.75
C ALA A 263 -20.35 -1.13 -22.24
N LYS A 264 -19.88 -2.37 -22.35
CA LYS A 264 -20.75 -3.56 -22.43
C LYS A 264 -21.43 -3.73 -21.06
N GLY A 265 -22.41 -2.90 -20.77
CA GLY A 265 -23.16 -2.85 -19.53
C GLY A 265 -24.62 -2.53 -19.80
N TRP A 266 -25.38 -2.45 -18.70
CA TRP A 266 -26.75 -2.00 -18.77
C TRP A 266 -26.83 -0.53 -19.18
N ASN A 267 -27.75 -0.19 -20.09
CA ASN A 267 -28.04 1.17 -20.50
C ASN A 267 -29.46 1.54 -20.07
N PRO A 268 -29.63 2.62 -19.27
CA PRO A 268 -30.95 3.04 -18.85
C PRO A 268 -31.76 3.58 -20.02
N PRO A 269 -33.04 3.14 -20.24
CA PRO A 269 -33.89 3.67 -21.29
C PRO A 269 -34.25 5.13 -21.09
N GLY A 270 -34.35 5.62 -19.82
CA GLY A 270 -34.86 6.94 -19.48
C GLY A 270 -33.82 8.05 -19.29
N GLN A 271 -32.55 7.83 -19.51
CA GLN A 271 -31.46 8.81 -19.31
C GLN A 271 -31.44 9.50 -17.91
N PRO A 272 -31.45 8.76 -16.78
CA PRO A 272 -31.36 9.34 -15.45
C PRO A 272 -30.01 10.05 -15.25
N LEU A 273 -29.96 10.99 -14.28
CA LEU A 273 -28.71 11.65 -13.92
C LEU A 273 -27.68 10.61 -13.48
N ALA A 274 -26.55 10.55 -14.18
CA ALA A 274 -25.49 9.60 -13.92
C ALA A 274 -24.26 10.29 -13.30
N ILE A 275 -23.77 9.73 -12.19
CA ILE A 275 -22.46 10.07 -11.62
C ILE A 275 -21.48 8.99 -12.04
N ALA A 276 -20.39 9.39 -12.69
CA ALA A 276 -19.36 8.48 -13.15
C ALA A 276 -18.31 8.25 -12.06
N GLY A 277 -17.90 7.01 -11.88
CA GLY A 277 -16.74 6.56 -11.13
C GLY A 277 -16.01 5.50 -11.91
N MET A 278 -15.19 4.70 -11.22
CA MET A 278 -14.48 3.55 -11.80
C MET A 278 -15.15 2.24 -11.37
N PRO A 279 -15.33 1.28 -12.30
CA PRO A 279 -15.86 -0.04 -11.95
C PRO A 279 -14.89 -0.78 -11.03
N ALA A 280 -15.38 -1.26 -9.89
CA ALA A 280 -14.59 -1.95 -8.89
C ALA A 280 -15.03 -3.39 -8.64
N SER A 281 -16.34 -3.65 -8.62
CA SER A 281 -16.91 -4.99 -8.53
C SER A 281 -18.17 -5.06 -9.39
N PRO A 282 -18.31 -6.04 -10.29
CA PRO A 282 -19.41 -6.10 -11.24
C PRO A 282 -20.75 -6.43 -10.56
N GLY A 283 -21.83 -6.00 -11.19
CA GLY A 283 -23.19 -6.26 -10.77
C GLY A 283 -24.03 -4.97 -10.78
N ILE A 284 -25.36 -5.13 -10.67
CA ILE A 284 -26.32 -4.03 -10.57
C ILE A 284 -27.07 -4.16 -9.25
N ALA A 285 -27.18 -3.04 -8.54
CA ALA A 285 -28.00 -2.94 -7.33
C ALA A 285 -28.97 -1.77 -7.44
N ILE A 286 -30.19 -2.00 -6.98
CA ILE A 286 -31.28 -1.00 -6.97
C ILE A 286 -31.70 -0.78 -5.53
N GLY A 287 -31.62 0.44 -5.04
CA GLY A 287 -31.96 0.76 -3.66
C GLY A 287 -31.87 2.23 -3.31
N LYS A 288 -32.27 2.55 -2.08
CA LYS A 288 -32.08 3.90 -1.54
C LYS A 288 -30.63 4.12 -1.13
N LEU A 289 -30.11 5.31 -1.38
CA LEU A 289 -28.78 5.71 -0.94
C LEU A 289 -28.74 5.90 0.58
N HIS A 290 -27.67 5.44 1.20
CA HIS A 290 -27.29 5.82 2.55
C HIS A 290 -25.90 6.45 2.49
N VAL A 291 -25.80 7.75 2.79
CA VAL A 291 -24.57 8.52 2.67
C VAL A 291 -23.89 8.60 4.03
N LEU A 292 -22.74 7.97 4.15
CA LEU A 292 -21.84 8.17 5.27
C LEU A 292 -21.04 9.44 5.00
N ARG A 293 -21.37 10.50 5.70
CA ARG A 293 -20.55 11.71 5.71
C ARG A 293 -19.51 11.55 6.80
N GLY A 294 -18.23 11.53 6.44
CA GLY A 294 -17.16 11.63 7.41
C GLY A 294 -17.26 13.01 8.08
N GLU A 295 -17.97 13.11 9.18
CA GLU A 295 -17.87 14.28 10.04
C GLU A 295 -16.43 14.33 10.55
N ALA A 296 -15.78 15.48 10.44
CA ALA A 296 -14.49 15.72 11.07
C ALA A 296 -14.68 15.46 12.58
N LEU A 297 -14.08 14.39 13.08
CA LEU A 297 -14.13 14.03 14.49
C LEU A 297 -13.47 15.16 15.28
N VAL A 298 -14.26 16.02 15.90
CA VAL A 298 -13.77 17.00 16.87
C VAL A 298 -13.60 16.25 18.19
N ILE A 299 -12.38 15.93 18.55
CA ILE A 299 -12.06 15.25 19.80
C ILE A 299 -11.86 16.32 20.88
N PRO A 300 -12.74 16.37 21.90
CA PRO A 300 -12.57 17.32 22.98
C PRO A 300 -11.28 17.01 23.76
N ASP A 301 -10.49 18.06 24.01
CA ASP A 301 -9.32 17.92 24.86
C ASP A 301 -9.76 17.87 26.33
N GLN A 302 -9.68 16.68 26.92
CA GLN A 302 -10.02 16.46 28.34
C GLN A 302 -8.76 16.02 29.08
N PRO A 303 -8.02 16.98 29.69
CA PRO A 303 -6.82 16.68 30.45
C PRO A 303 -7.07 15.66 31.55
N ALA A 304 -6.16 14.70 31.68
CA ALA A 304 -6.16 13.71 32.76
C ALA A 304 -4.77 13.69 33.44
N SER A 305 -4.70 13.09 34.62
CA SER A 305 -3.38 12.86 35.22
C SER A 305 -2.55 11.95 34.30
N LEU A 306 -1.22 12.14 34.25
CA LEU A 306 -0.32 11.34 33.44
C LEU A 306 -0.46 9.83 33.75
N SER A 307 -0.67 9.50 35.02
CA SER A 307 -0.90 8.11 35.45
C SER A 307 -2.19 7.53 34.90
N ASP A 308 -3.30 8.29 34.98
CA ASP A 308 -4.59 7.84 34.47
C ASP A 308 -4.62 7.84 32.95
N GLY A 309 -4.10 8.88 32.32
CA GLY A 309 -4.00 8.99 30.86
C GLY A 309 -3.18 7.85 30.26
N GLY A 310 -2.03 7.55 30.85
CA GLY A 310 -1.16 6.44 30.42
C GLY A 310 -1.84 5.07 30.61
N ARG A 311 -2.53 4.85 31.72
CA ARG A 311 -3.30 3.63 31.97
C ARG A 311 -4.44 3.46 30.95
N LEU A 312 -5.22 4.51 30.73
CA LEU A 312 -6.33 4.50 29.75
C LEU A 312 -5.83 4.20 28.34
N LEU A 313 -4.73 4.84 27.92
CA LEU A 313 -4.14 4.58 26.59
C LEU A 313 -3.64 3.14 26.50
N HIS A 314 -2.96 2.62 27.50
CA HIS A 314 -2.48 1.23 27.52
C HIS A 314 -3.63 0.21 27.42
N GLU A 315 -4.72 0.42 28.20
CA GLU A 315 -5.91 -0.41 28.16
C GLU A 315 -6.59 -0.35 26.79
N ALA A 316 -6.71 0.85 26.19
CA ALA A 316 -7.28 1.05 24.86
C ALA A 316 -6.46 0.34 23.76
N LEU A 317 -5.13 0.44 23.80
CA LEU A 317 -4.22 -0.25 22.88
C LEU A 317 -4.34 -1.76 23.01
N THR A 318 -4.42 -2.28 24.25
CA THR A 318 -4.54 -3.72 24.51
C THR A 318 -5.87 -4.27 24.01
N ASN A 319 -6.97 -3.58 24.29
CA ASN A 319 -8.31 -3.97 23.83
C ASN A 319 -8.41 -3.92 22.29
N THR A 320 -7.80 -2.91 21.67
CA THR A 320 -7.78 -2.79 20.21
C THR A 320 -7.00 -3.93 19.55
N ARG A 321 -5.84 -4.35 20.12
CA ARG A 321 -5.09 -5.52 19.63
C ARG A 321 -5.92 -6.80 19.72
N GLN A 322 -6.64 -7.01 20.82
CA GLN A 322 -7.53 -8.17 20.98
C GLN A 322 -8.67 -8.16 19.96
N GLN A 323 -9.27 -6.99 19.72
CA GLN A 323 -10.30 -6.84 18.67
C GLN A 323 -9.74 -7.14 17.27
N LEU A 324 -8.57 -6.63 16.92
CA LEU A 324 -7.93 -6.88 15.63
C LEU A 324 -7.56 -8.36 15.46
N ALA A 325 -7.11 -9.03 16.51
CA ALA A 325 -6.84 -10.47 16.49
C ALA A 325 -8.13 -11.27 16.26
N ALA A 326 -9.21 -10.96 16.97
CA ALA A 326 -10.51 -11.62 16.78
C ALA A 326 -11.08 -11.37 15.38
N LEU A 327 -10.90 -10.15 14.84
CA LEU A 327 -11.32 -9.78 13.49
C LEU A 327 -10.48 -10.50 12.43
N ALA A 328 -9.18 -10.66 12.65
CA ALA A 328 -8.30 -11.45 11.79
C ALA A 328 -8.77 -12.92 11.75
N ASP A 329 -9.09 -13.52 12.89
CA ASP A 329 -9.55 -14.92 12.96
C ASP A 329 -10.91 -15.10 12.28
N ASP A 330 -11.85 -14.16 12.45
CA ASP A 330 -13.15 -14.20 11.78
C ASP A 330 -13.01 -14.01 10.27
N THR A 331 -12.21 -13.04 9.84
CA THR A 331 -11.94 -12.79 8.43
C THR A 331 -11.23 -13.97 7.77
N ALA A 332 -10.29 -14.60 8.47
CA ALA A 332 -9.62 -15.82 7.98
C ALA A 332 -10.60 -16.96 7.72
N ARG A 333 -11.60 -17.11 8.58
CA ARG A 333 -12.66 -18.14 8.43
C ARG A 333 -13.63 -17.84 7.29
N ARG A 334 -13.98 -16.57 7.08
CA ARG A 334 -15.02 -16.14 6.12
C ARG A 334 -14.47 -15.84 4.73
N LEU A 335 -13.30 -15.26 4.64
CA LEU A 335 -12.74 -14.68 3.41
C LEU A 335 -11.36 -15.26 3.05
N GLY A 336 -10.70 -15.94 3.99
CA GLY A 336 -9.39 -16.55 3.79
C GLY A 336 -8.27 -15.86 4.56
N ALA A 337 -7.15 -16.55 4.73
CA ALA A 337 -6.04 -16.09 5.56
C ALA A 337 -5.32 -14.85 4.97
N GLN A 338 -5.40 -14.62 3.66
CA GLN A 338 -4.77 -13.48 3.00
C GLN A 338 -5.47 -12.17 3.37
N ASP A 339 -6.80 -12.16 3.36
CA ASP A 339 -7.57 -10.96 3.72
C ASP A 339 -7.46 -10.65 5.21
N ALA A 340 -7.19 -11.67 6.04
CA ALA A 340 -6.94 -11.51 7.47
C ALA A 340 -5.59 -10.87 7.80
N GLN A 341 -4.60 -10.92 6.91
CA GLN A 341 -3.26 -10.36 7.16
C GLN A 341 -3.27 -8.85 7.37
N ILE A 342 -4.23 -8.15 6.79
CA ILE A 342 -4.35 -6.70 7.00
C ILE A 342 -4.59 -6.37 8.48
N PHE A 343 -5.43 -7.13 9.17
CA PHE A 343 -5.71 -6.88 10.59
C PHE A 343 -4.53 -7.24 11.48
N LYS A 344 -3.70 -8.22 11.08
CA LYS A 344 -2.42 -8.51 11.75
C LYS A 344 -1.42 -7.36 11.55
N ALA A 345 -1.30 -6.84 10.32
CA ALA A 345 -0.46 -5.67 10.05
C ALA A 345 -0.94 -4.42 10.79
N GLN A 346 -2.25 -4.21 10.90
CA GLN A 346 -2.83 -3.14 11.70
C GLN A 346 -2.54 -3.29 13.20
N ALA A 347 -2.55 -4.51 13.73
CA ALA A 347 -2.17 -4.77 15.12
C ALA A 347 -0.69 -4.43 15.40
N GLU A 348 0.20 -4.63 14.42
CA GLU A 348 1.61 -4.23 14.53
C GLU A 348 1.79 -2.70 14.55
N LEU A 349 0.96 -1.92 13.86
CA LEU A 349 1.01 -0.46 13.95
C LEU A 349 0.77 0.06 15.38
N LEU A 350 0.04 -0.68 16.21
CA LEU A 350 -0.17 -0.34 17.63
C LEU A 350 1.08 -0.57 18.49
N ASN A 351 2.11 -1.21 17.97
CA ASN A 351 3.39 -1.42 18.64
C ASN A 351 4.43 -0.36 18.21
N ASP A 352 4.06 0.59 17.34
CA ASP A 352 4.95 1.63 16.86
C ASP A 352 5.38 2.55 18.01
N SER A 353 6.67 2.51 18.32
CA SER A 353 7.26 3.26 19.44
C SER A 353 7.17 4.76 19.25
N ASP A 354 7.23 5.26 18.01
CA ASP A 354 7.22 6.69 17.72
C ASP A 354 5.80 7.24 17.90
N LEU A 355 4.78 6.49 17.48
CA LEU A 355 3.39 6.84 17.69
C LEU A 355 3.02 6.90 19.19
N ILE A 356 3.44 5.88 19.95
CA ILE A 356 3.20 5.81 21.39
C ILE A 356 3.95 6.95 22.09
N THR A 357 5.23 7.17 21.73
CA THR A 357 6.04 8.25 22.32
C THR A 357 5.45 9.62 22.07
N LEU A 358 5.01 9.89 20.82
CA LEU A 358 4.37 11.17 20.48
C LEU A 358 3.08 11.39 21.26
N SER A 359 2.27 10.34 21.42
CA SER A 359 1.04 10.41 22.22
C SER A 359 1.35 10.69 23.69
N CYS A 360 2.37 10.03 24.26
CA CYS A 360 2.82 10.29 25.63
C CYS A 360 3.36 11.70 25.80
N GLN A 361 4.10 12.24 24.82
CA GLN A 361 4.61 13.60 24.84
C GLN A 361 3.47 14.62 24.90
N LEU A 362 2.44 14.44 24.07
CA LEU A 362 1.26 15.32 24.06
C LEU A 362 0.48 15.25 25.38
N MET A 363 0.40 14.08 26.03
CA MET A 363 -0.17 13.97 27.38
C MET A 363 0.69 14.67 28.44
N VAL A 364 2.01 14.62 28.31
CA VAL A 364 2.94 15.39 29.17
C VAL A 364 2.77 16.89 28.96
N ASP A 365 2.44 17.33 27.73
CA ASP A 365 2.14 18.74 27.42
C ASP A 365 0.78 19.20 27.99
N GLY A 366 0.04 18.30 28.65
CA GLY A 366 -1.19 18.64 29.37
C GLY A 366 -2.47 18.33 28.63
N HIS A 367 -2.37 17.59 27.49
CA HIS A 367 -3.52 17.18 26.72
C HIS A 367 -4.12 15.85 27.22
N GLY A 368 -5.41 15.66 27.02
CA GLY A 368 -6.09 14.42 27.36
C GLY A 368 -5.71 13.23 26.45
N PRO A 369 -5.82 11.98 26.93
CA PRO A 369 -5.32 10.81 26.19
C PRO A 369 -5.99 10.60 24.82
N ALA A 370 -7.29 10.89 24.68
CA ALA A 370 -8.00 10.78 23.41
C ALA A 370 -7.50 11.82 22.39
N TRP A 371 -7.37 13.08 22.82
CA TRP A 371 -6.86 14.15 21.98
C TRP A 371 -5.40 13.91 21.59
N ALA A 372 -4.56 13.55 22.55
CA ALA A 372 -3.14 13.26 22.34
C ALA A 372 -2.93 12.11 21.34
N TRP A 373 -3.71 11.04 21.47
CA TRP A 373 -3.67 9.92 20.54
C TRP A 373 -4.09 10.33 19.13
N ASN A 374 -5.22 11.03 18.99
CA ASN A 374 -5.71 11.50 17.70
C ASN A 374 -4.72 12.42 16.99
N GLU A 375 -4.12 13.34 17.72
CA GLU A 375 -3.12 14.27 17.18
C GLU A 375 -1.84 13.54 16.75
N ALA A 376 -1.39 12.55 17.53
CA ALA A 376 -0.24 11.72 17.18
C ALA A 376 -0.49 10.91 15.90
N VAL A 377 -1.66 10.28 15.79
CA VAL A 377 -2.09 9.56 14.58
C VAL A 377 -2.13 10.49 13.38
N THR A 378 -2.75 11.65 13.51
CA THR A 378 -2.88 12.64 12.43
C THR A 378 -1.53 13.14 11.94
N ARG A 379 -0.61 13.48 12.84
CA ARG A 379 0.75 13.91 12.49
C ARG A 379 1.54 12.82 11.79
N MET A 380 1.46 11.57 12.28
CA MET A 380 2.17 10.45 11.69
C MET A 380 1.60 10.08 10.31
N ALA A 381 0.28 10.04 10.17
CA ALA A 381 -0.39 9.78 8.90
C ALA A 381 -0.06 10.86 7.85
N SER A 382 -0.05 12.14 8.26
CA SER A 382 0.35 13.25 7.39
C SER A 382 1.79 13.13 6.91
N LYS A 383 2.73 12.71 7.79
CA LYS A 383 4.12 12.43 7.41
C LYS A 383 4.21 11.31 6.37
N LEU A 384 3.47 10.20 6.58
CA LEU A 384 3.46 9.07 5.64
C LEU A 384 2.90 9.47 4.27
N SER A 385 1.82 10.25 4.25
CA SER A 385 1.21 10.76 3.02
C SER A 385 2.14 11.73 2.26
N ALA A 386 2.93 12.53 2.98
CA ALA A 386 3.84 13.52 2.39
C ALA A 386 5.09 12.88 1.71
N LEU A 387 5.40 11.61 1.98
CA LEU A 387 6.56 10.92 1.41
C LEU A 387 6.41 10.58 -0.09
N GLY A 388 5.25 10.84 -0.70
CA GLY A 388 5.03 10.65 -2.15
C GLY A 388 5.08 9.19 -2.62
N ASN A 389 5.11 8.23 -1.71
CA ASN A 389 5.13 6.81 -2.01
C ASN A 389 3.70 6.23 -1.84
N PRO A 390 3.09 5.64 -2.91
CA PRO A 390 1.73 5.10 -2.85
C PRO A 390 1.51 4.04 -1.76
N VAL A 391 2.52 3.22 -1.48
CA VAL A 391 2.47 2.18 -0.44
C VAL A 391 2.43 2.80 0.96
N LEU A 392 3.21 3.87 1.18
CA LEU A 392 3.21 4.59 2.45
C LEU A 392 1.96 5.45 2.63
N ALA A 393 1.41 6.00 1.56
CA ALA A 393 0.12 6.70 1.58
C ALA A 393 -1.04 5.75 1.94
N ALA A 394 -1.04 4.53 1.43
CA ALA A 394 -2.00 3.50 1.84
C ALA A 394 -1.89 3.17 3.35
N ARG A 395 -0.67 3.15 3.91
CA ARG A 395 -0.45 2.94 5.35
C ARG A 395 -0.96 4.10 6.22
N ALA A 396 -1.04 5.32 5.68
CA ALA A 396 -1.66 6.43 6.39
C ALA A 396 -3.17 6.17 6.64
N ALA A 397 -3.87 5.58 5.68
CA ALA A 397 -5.28 5.19 5.85
C ALA A 397 -5.43 4.08 6.91
N ASP A 398 -4.55 3.08 6.91
CA ASP A 398 -4.51 2.03 7.94
C ASP A 398 -4.28 2.63 9.33
N LEU A 399 -3.37 3.58 9.45
CA LEU A 399 -3.07 4.26 10.71
C LEU A 399 -4.29 5.05 11.23
N HIS A 400 -5.03 5.72 10.36
CA HIS A 400 -6.28 6.38 10.74
C HIS A 400 -7.36 5.39 11.18
N ASP A 401 -7.47 4.22 10.53
CA ASP A 401 -8.43 3.18 10.91
C ASP A 401 -8.13 2.64 12.32
N VAL A 402 -6.89 2.24 12.56
CA VAL A 402 -6.41 1.79 13.88
C VAL A 402 -6.54 2.89 14.92
N GLY A 403 -6.22 4.14 14.53
CA GLY A 403 -6.37 5.31 15.38
C GLY A 403 -7.79 5.50 15.91
N ARG A 404 -8.79 5.41 15.03
CA ARG A 404 -10.22 5.49 15.40
C ARG A 404 -10.66 4.36 16.33
N ARG A 405 -10.13 3.15 16.17
CA ARG A 405 -10.44 2.02 17.08
C ARG A 405 -9.94 2.27 18.49
N VAL A 406 -8.72 2.77 18.65
CA VAL A 406 -8.18 3.15 19.96
C VAL A 406 -9.00 4.28 20.56
N LEU A 407 -9.38 5.29 19.76
CA LEU A 407 -10.25 6.37 20.20
C LEU A 407 -11.59 5.89 20.75
N SER A 408 -12.20 4.90 20.13
CA SER A 408 -13.48 4.35 20.61
C SER A 408 -13.40 3.71 22.00
N TRP A 409 -12.22 3.29 22.43
CA TRP A 409 -11.96 2.82 23.79
C TRP A 409 -11.63 3.96 24.75
N LEU A 410 -10.96 5.02 24.25
CA LEU A 410 -10.62 6.19 25.07
C LEU A 410 -11.83 7.10 25.31
N ASP A 411 -12.72 7.20 24.34
CA ASP A 411 -13.96 7.97 24.44
C ASP A 411 -15.11 7.19 23.79
N PRO A 412 -15.95 6.50 24.58
CA PRO A 412 -17.08 5.72 24.06
C PRO A 412 -18.11 6.53 23.29
N SER A 413 -18.16 7.87 23.43
CA SER A 413 -19.05 8.71 22.63
C SER A 413 -18.66 8.76 21.15
N ILE A 414 -17.39 8.46 20.85
CA ILE A 414 -16.82 8.37 19.50
C ILE A 414 -17.11 6.99 18.86
N ALA A 415 -17.46 5.99 19.67
CA ALA A 415 -17.71 4.61 19.24
C ALA A 415 -18.97 4.44 18.37
N ALA A 416 -19.79 5.44 18.18
CA ALA A 416 -20.87 5.44 17.20
C ALA A 416 -20.29 5.45 15.76
N GLY A 417 -19.45 4.44 15.46
CA GLY A 417 -18.73 4.32 14.21
C GLY A 417 -19.63 4.28 12.98
N SER A 418 -19.03 4.57 11.85
CA SER A 418 -19.60 4.82 10.53
C SER A 418 -20.70 3.86 10.08
N LEU A 419 -20.74 2.62 10.56
CA LEU A 419 -21.74 1.60 10.18
C LEU A 419 -22.87 1.37 11.22
N SER A 420 -22.77 1.90 12.43
CA SER A 420 -23.80 1.72 13.45
C SER A 420 -25.15 2.39 13.11
N GLY A 421 -25.13 3.34 12.17
CA GLY A 421 -26.29 4.07 11.67
C GLY A 421 -26.95 3.50 10.41
N LEU A 422 -26.54 2.31 9.96
CA LEU A 422 -27.17 1.69 8.77
C LEU A 422 -28.67 1.45 8.96
N PRO A 423 -29.50 1.84 7.98
CA PRO A 423 -30.96 1.61 8.06
C PRO A 423 -31.27 0.12 8.12
N ALA A 424 -32.41 -0.23 8.68
CA ALA A 424 -32.87 -1.62 8.72
C ALA A 424 -33.23 -2.15 7.31
N GLU A 425 -33.63 -1.25 6.40
CA GLU A 425 -33.90 -1.57 4.99
C GLU A 425 -32.56 -1.68 4.22
N PRO A 426 -32.44 -2.64 3.26
CA PRO A 426 -31.30 -2.74 2.40
C PRO A 426 -31.04 -1.44 1.61
N CYS A 427 -29.77 -0.99 1.54
CA CYS A 427 -29.40 0.30 0.95
C CYS A 427 -28.13 0.20 0.10
N ILE A 428 -27.94 1.16 -0.78
CA ILE A 428 -26.68 1.42 -1.47
C ILE A 428 -25.87 2.35 -0.58
N LEU A 429 -24.70 1.89 -0.12
CA LEU A 429 -23.85 2.64 0.78
C LEU A 429 -22.94 3.58 -0.01
N VAL A 430 -22.99 4.87 0.30
CA VAL A 430 -22.13 5.91 -0.29
C VAL A 430 -21.21 6.44 0.80
N ALA A 431 -19.90 6.44 0.55
CA ALA A 431 -18.90 6.91 1.52
C ALA A 431 -17.74 7.64 0.82
N PRO A 432 -16.99 8.50 1.53
CA PRO A 432 -15.71 9.03 1.03
C PRO A 432 -14.73 7.92 0.71
N ASP A 433 -14.47 7.06 1.68
CA ASP A 433 -13.77 5.78 1.60
C ASP A 433 -14.26 4.89 2.75
N LEU A 434 -14.04 3.59 2.66
CA LEU A 434 -14.31 2.63 3.72
C LEU A 434 -13.02 2.02 4.21
N SER A 435 -12.84 2.02 5.52
CA SER A 435 -11.71 1.32 6.12
C SER A 435 -11.85 -0.20 5.93
N PRO A 436 -10.74 -0.95 5.97
CA PRO A 436 -10.79 -2.41 5.95
C PRO A 436 -11.71 -2.98 7.04
N SER A 437 -11.72 -2.33 8.18
CA SER A 437 -12.54 -2.68 9.32
C SER A 437 -14.03 -2.49 9.08
N ASP A 438 -14.41 -1.38 8.47
CA ASP A 438 -15.79 -1.11 8.09
C ASP A 438 -16.27 -2.15 7.06
N THR A 439 -15.42 -2.44 6.08
CA THR A 439 -15.78 -3.35 4.99
C THR A 439 -15.91 -4.81 5.47
N ALA A 440 -15.04 -5.26 6.37
CA ALA A 440 -15.12 -6.62 6.93
C ALA A 440 -16.35 -6.84 7.83
N GLY A 441 -16.83 -5.77 8.47
CA GLY A 441 -18.03 -5.78 9.31
C GLY A 441 -19.35 -5.58 8.53
N LEU A 442 -19.31 -5.44 7.20
CA LEU A 442 -20.51 -5.22 6.40
C LEU A 442 -21.47 -6.41 6.42
N ASP A 443 -22.72 -6.11 6.72
CA ASP A 443 -23.82 -7.05 6.56
C ASP A 443 -24.32 -7.01 5.11
N THR A 444 -23.98 -8.05 4.34
CA THR A 444 -24.38 -8.18 2.92
C THR A 444 -25.90 -8.32 2.73
N GLY A 445 -26.65 -8.59 3.79
CA GLY A 445 -28.12 -8.58 3.79
C GLY A 445 -28.70 -7.15 3.82
N ARG A 446 -27.91 -6.17 4.28
CA ARG A 446 -28.34 -4.76 4.43
C ARG A 446 -27.65 -3.81 3.47
N VAL A 447 -26.50 -4.19 2.90
CA VAL A 447 -25.75 -3.39 1.93
C VAL A 447 -25.87 -4.05 0.56
N LEU A 448 -26.50 -3.35 -0.39
CA LEU A 448 -26.74 -3.83 -1.76
C LEU A 448 -25.59 -3.52 -2.71
N ALA A 449 -24.90 -2.41 -2.50
CA ALA A 449 -23.73 -1.98 -3.28
C ALA A 449 -22.89 -0.97 -2.49
N LEU A 450 -21.63 -0.81 -2.89
CA LEU A 450 -20.70 0.19 -2.36
C LEU A 450 -20.40 1.25 -3.43
N VAL A 451 -20.47 2.53 -3.06
CA VAL A 451 -20.11 3.64 -3.94
C VAL A 451 -19.19 4.59 -3.17
N MET A 452 -17.94 4.68 -3.59
CA MET A 452 -16.90 5.43 -2.90
C MET A 452 -16.42 6.62 -3.71
N ALA A 453 -16.26 7.76 -3.05
CA ALA A 453 -15.72 8.97 -3.67
C ALA A 453 -14.22 8.84 -3.97
N GLN A 454 -13.50 8.13 -3.13
CA GLN A 454 -12.05 7.91 -3.22
C GLN A 454 -11.71 6.44 -3.51
N GLY A 455 -10.42 6.12 -3.55
CA GLY A 455 -9.94 4.77 -3.80
C GLY A 455 -9.84 4.43 -5.28
N GLY A 456 -9.27 3.26 -5.56
CA GLY A 456 -9.13 2.71 -6.91
C GLY A 456 -9.65 1.27 -7.00
N PRO A 457 -9.70 0.67 -8.21
CA PRO A 457 -10.15 -0.72 -8.40
C PRO A 457 -9.31 -1.76 -7.65
N THR A 458 -8.11 -1.39 -7.22
CA THR A 458 -7.19 -2.23 -6.43
C THR A 458 -7.18 -1.87 -4.94
N SER A 459 -8.02 -0.92 -4.50
CA SER A 459 -8.14 -0.57 -3.08
C SER A 459 -8.69 -1.74 -2.26
N HIS A 460 -8.43 -1.73 -0.95
CA HIS A 460 -8.91 -2.78 -0.04
C HIS A 460 -10.43 -2.93 -0.07
N SER A 461 -11.15 -1.82 -0.03
CA SER A 461 -12.61 -1.76 -0.13
C SER A 461 -13.13 -2.35 -1.45
N ALA A 462 -12.43 -2.11 -2.58
CA ALA A 462 -12.77 -2.69 -3.87
C ALA A 462 -12.50 -4.21 -3.92
N ILE A 463 -11.40 -4.67 -3.33
CA ILE A 463 -11.06 -6.10 -3.25
C ILE A 463 -12.09 -6.83 -2.40
N LEU A 464 -12.41 -6.30 -1.21
CA LEU A 464 -13.41 -6.89 -0.32
C LEU A 464 -14.82 -6.89 -0.93
N ALA A 465 -15.22 -5.82 -1.61
CA ALA A 465 -16.49 -5.78 -2.32
C ALA A 465 -16.61 -6.93 -3.34
N ARG A 466 -15.55 -7.18 -4.10
CA ARG A 466 -15.47 -8.33 -5.03
C ARG A 466 -15.57 -9.66 -4.31
N THR A 467 -14.88 -9.83 -3.20
CA THR A 467 -14.90 -11.05 -2.39
C THR A 467 -16.30 -11.30 -1.81
N LEU A 468 -16.97 -10.26 -1.33
CA LEU A 468 -18.34 -10.32 -0.82
C LEU A 468 -19.40 -10.43 -1.94
N GLY A 469 -19.03 -10.28 -3.20
CA GLY A 469 -19.97 -10.29 -4.34
C GLY A 469 -20.88 -9.07 -4.40
N LEU A 470 -20.51 -7.96 -3.74
CA LEU A 470 -21.26 -6.70 -3.77
C LEU A 470 -20.84 -5.88 -5.00
N PRO A 471 -21.78 -5.33 -5.79
CA PRO A 471 -21.47 -4.33 -6.80
C PRO A 471 -20.73 -3.15 -6.17
N ALA A 472 -19.68 -2.65 -6.82
CA ALA A 472 -18.93 -1.54 -6.26
C ALA A 472 -18.42 -0.56 -7.33
N ILE A 473 -18.49 0.72 -6.99
CA ILE A 473 -18.01 1.85 -7.75
C ILE A 473 -17.02 2.61 -6.86
N VAL A 474 -15.86 2.97 -7.39
CA VAL A 474 -14.84 3.76 -6.68
C VAL A 474 -14.48 5.01 -7.47
N ALA A 475 -13.69 5.90 -6.87
CA ALA A 475 -13.23 7.13 -7.51
C ALA A 475 -14.36 8.00 -8.07
N GLY A 476 -15.52 8.08 -7.37
CA GLY A 476 -16.64 8.93 -7.77
C GLY A 476 -16.40 10.43 -7.59
N GLY A 477 -15.28 10.81 -6.96
CA GLY A 477 -14.86 12.19 -6.71
C GLY A 477 -15.71 12.91 -5.64
N GLU A 478 -15.32 14.13 -5.33
CA GLU A 478 -16.08 14.98 -4.36
C GLU A 478 -17.48 15.34 -4.88
N ALA A 479 -17.65 15.40 -6.20
CA ALA A 479 -18.95 15.61 -6.83
C ALA A 479 -19.98 14.55 -6.41
N LEU A 480 -19.57 13.31 -6.16
CA LEU A 480 -20.44 12.26 -5.64
C LEU A 480 -21.08 12.69 -4.31
N LEU A 481 -20.26 13.09 -3.33
CA LEU A 481 -20.73 13.40 -1.96
C LEU A 481 -21.59 14.69 -1.92
N SER A 482 -21.34 15.63 -2.83
CA SER A 482 -22.10 16.88 -2.91
C SER A 482 -23.46 16.71 -3.60
N GLN A 483 -23.61 15.78 -4.54
CA GLN A 483 -24.81 15.58 -5.34
C GLN A 483 -25.76 14.51 -4.77
N VAL A 484 -25.29 13.65 -3.85
CA VAL A 484 -26.12 12.57 -3.31
C VAL A 484 -26.72 12.92 -1.96
N VAL A 485 -27.94 12.48 -1.74
CA VAL A 485 -28.68 12.65 -0.48
C VAL A 485 -29.17 11.28 0.00
N SER A 486 -29.05 11.00 1.29
CA SER A 486 -29.58 9.78 1.88
C SER A 486 -31.10 9.67 1.63
N GLY A 487 -31.56 8.45 1.30
CA GLY A 487 -32.97 8.19 0.96
C GLY A 487 -33.29 8.34 -0.52
N THR A 488 -32.39 8.92 -1.35
CA THR A 488 -32.60 9.01 -2.81
C THR A 488 -32.56 7.60 -3.41
N LEU A 489 -33.55 7.26 -4.26
CA LEU A 489 -33.56 6.01 -5.01
C LEU A 489 -32.51 6.07 -6.12
N ALA A 490 -31.71 5.02 -6.25
CA ALA A 490 -30.63 4.96 -7.20
C ALA A 490 -30.39 3.54 -7.75
N ILE A 491 -29.69 3.47 -8.88
CA ILE A 491 -29.17 2.24 -9.46
C ILE A 491 -27.64 2.36 -9.49
N ALA A 492 -26.96 1.44 -8.82
CA ALA A 492 -25.50 1.32 -8.87
C ALA A 492 -25.11 0.23 -9.86
N ASP A 493 -24.44 0.60 -10.94
CA ASP A 493 -23.87 -0.33 -11.92
C ASP A 493 -22.37 -0.44 -11.72
N GLY A 494 -21.95 -1.45 -10.98
CA GLY A 494 -20.55 -1.75 -10.70
C GLY A 494 -19.78 -2.26 -11.92
N GLN A 495 -20.44 -2.63 -13.01
CA GLN A 495 -19.80 -3.05 -14.25
C GLN A 495 -19.37 -1.87 -15.12
N THR A 496 -20.18 -0.82 -15.17
CA THR A 496 -19.88 0.41 -15.92
C THR A 496 -19.26 1.50 -15.03
N GLY A 497 -19.30 1.33 -13.70
CA GLY A 497 -18.85 2.33 -12.74
C GLY A 497 -19.78 3.56 -12.66
N ARG A 498 -21.08 3.39 -12.91
CA ARG A 498 -22.05 4.49 -12.92
C ARG A 498 -23.10 4.36 -11.83
N LEU A 499 -23.34 5.45 -11.13
CA LEU A 499 -24.43 5.60 -10.19
C LEU A 499 -25.52 6.47 -10.83
N TYR A 500 -26.70 5.92 -11.03
CA TYR A 500 -27.84 6.60 -11.61
C TYR A 500 -28.81 7.06 -10.53
N LEU A 501 -29.10 8.36 -10.48
CA LEU A 501 -29.96 8.97 -9.47
C LEU A 501 -31.39 9.16 -9.98
N ASN A 502 -32.38 8.96 -9.10
CA ASN A 502 -33.81 9.12 -9.38
C ASN A 502 -34.26 8.44 -10.70
N PRO A 503 -33.94 7.12 -10.88
CA PRO A 503 -34.32 6.39 -12.07
C PRO A 503 -35.86 6.32 -12.22
N SER A 504 -36.33 6.29 -13.46
CA SER A 504 -37.74 6.09 -13.76
C SER A 504 -38.18 4.65 -13.44
N ALA A 505 -39.47 4.41 -13.40
CA ALA A 505 -40.00 3.05 -13.23
C ALA A 505 -39.58 2.11 -14.37
N GLU A 506 -39.39 2.63 -15.59
CA GLU A 506 -38.89 1.88 -16.74
C GLU A 506 -37.40 1.52 -16.57
N ASP A 507 -36.57 2.45 -16.09
CA ASP A 507 -35.15 2.19 -15.78
C ASP A 507 -35.03 1.11 -14.73
N ILE A 508 -35.82 1.17 -13.64
CA ILE A 508 -35.82 0.17 -12.56
C ILE A 508 -36.21 -1.21 -13.10
N ALA A 509 -37.27 -1.30 -13.89
CA ALA A 509 -37.72 -2.56 -14.45
C ALA A 509 -36.68 -3.16 -15.41
N SER A 510 -36.05 -2.33 -16.24
CA SER A 510 -34.97 -2.74 -17.15
C SER A 510 -33.72 -3.21 -16.38
N ALA A 511 -33.30 -2.47 -15.34
CA ALA A 511 -32.18 -2.85 -14.50
C ALA A 511 -32.44 -4.16 -13.73
N GLN A 512 -33.66 -4.35 -13.23
CA GLN A 512 -34.05 -5.58 -12.53
C GLN A 512 -34.06 -6.79 -13.48
N ALA A 513 -34.53 -6.63 -14.70
CA ALA A 513 -34.49 -7.67 -15.73
C ALA A 513 -33.03 -8.03 -16.03
N TRP A 514 -32.18 -7.04 -16.26
CA TRP A 514 -30.74 -7.24 -16.50
C TRP A 514 -30.05 -7.96 -15.32
N ALA A 515 -30.32 -7.54 -14.08
CA ALA A 515 -29.75 -8.19 -12.89
C ALA A 515 -30.20 -9.66 -12.78
N ASN A 516 -31.45 -9.95 -13.07
CA ASN A 516 -32.00 -11.31 -13.06
C ASN A 516 -31.36 -12.18 -14.15
N ASP A 517 -31.15 -11.63 -15.36
CA ASP A 517 -30.48 -12.33 -16.46
C ASP A 517 -29.02 -12.64 -16.11
N LEU A 518 -28.28 -11.68 -15.49
CA LEU A 518 -26.92 -11.93 -15.02
C LEU A 518 -26.87 -13.02 -13.96
N LEU A 519 -27.81 -13.02 -13.01
CA LEU A 519 -27.90 -14.04 -11.97
C LEU A 519 -28.23 -15.43 -12.56
N ALA A 520 -29.15 -15.48 -13.51
CA ALA A 520 -29.52 -16.73 -14.18
C ALA A 520 -28.34 -17.30 -14.98
N LYS A 521 -27.64 -16.43 -15.72
CA LYS A 521 -26.42 -16.80 -16.46
C LYS A 521 -25.34 -17.34 -15.53
N ARG A 522 -25.06 -16.64 -14.43
CA ARG A 522 -24.06 -17.08 -13.44
C ARG A 522 -24.42 -18.45 -12.83
N LYS A 523 -25.68 -18.66 -12.43
CA LYS A 523 -26.12 -19.97 -11.93
C LYS A 523 -25.96 -21.08 -12.98
N GLN A 524 -26.22 -20.80 -14.25
CA GLN A 524 -26.01 -21.75 -15.33
C GLN A 524 -24.52 -22.06 -15.53
N GLU A 525 -23.65 -21.05 -15.48
CA GLU A 525 -22.19 -21.19 -15.56
C GLU A 525 -21.66 -22.03 -14.39
N GLU A 526 -22.09 -21.74 -13.17
CA GLU A 526 -21.73 -22.49 -11.96
C GLU A 526 -22.22 -23.95 -12.01
N ALA A 527 -23.42 -24.21 -12.51
CA ALA A 527 -23.95 -25.56 -12.62
C ALA A 527 -23.14 -26.43 -13.62
N ALA A 528 -22.55 -25.82 -14.62
CA ALA A 528 -21.78 -26.49 -15.67
C ALA A 528 -20.25 -26.39 -15.48
N ARG A 529 -19.76 -25.84 -14.40
CA ARG A 529 -18.32 -25.56 -14.15
C ARG A 529 -17.43 -26.81 -14.14
N ALA A 530 -17.97 -27.96 -13.69
CA ALA A 530 -17.23 -29.22 -13.68
C ALA A 530 -17.01 -29.82 -15.07
N GLN A 531 -17.77 -29.39 -16.09
CA GLN A 531 -17.63 -29.91 -17.46
C GLN A 531 -16.36 -29.32 -18.12
N PRO A 532 -15.63 -30.11 -18.93
CA PRO A 532 -14.47 -29.61 -19.68
C PRO A 532 -14.85 -28.50 -20.65
N ALA A 533 -13.92 -27.59 -20.93
CA ALA A 533 -14.12 -26.52 -21.91
C ALA A 533 -13.88 -27.05 -23.32
N THR A 534 -14.90 -27.73 -23.87
CA THR A 534 -14.88 -28.28 -25.21
C THR A 534 -15.74 -27.43 -26.13
N THR A 535 -15.19 -26.92 -27.23
CA THR A 535 -15.90 -26.12 -28.22
C THR A 535 -16.98 -26.96 -28.93
N THR A 536 -17.91 -26.30 -29.61
CA THR A 536 -19.03 -26.99 -30.31
C THR A 536 -18.57 -27.95 -31.42
N ASP A 537 -17.37 -27.73 -31.97
CA ASP A 537 -16.70 -28.56 -32.96
C ASP A 537 -15.67 -29.53 -32.35
N GLY A 538 -15.66 -29.71 -31.01
CA GLY A 538 -14.97 -30.78 -30.30
C GLY A 538 -13.52 -30.52 -29.91
N VAL A 539 -13.02 -29.28 -29.99
CA VAL A 539 -11.67 -28.92 -29.52
C VAL A 539 -11.71 -28.63 -28.03
N GLN A 540 -10.92 -29.35 -27.26
CA GLN A 540 -10.78 -29.14 -25.82
C GLN A 540 -9.68 -28.12 -25.52
N ILE A 541 -9.96 -27.15 -24.65
CA ILE A 541 -9.03 -26.20 -24.07
C ILE A 541 -8.94 -26.50 -22.58
N GLU A 542 -7.74 -26.73 -22.07
CA GLU A 542 -7.54 -26.95 -20.62
C GLU A 542 -7.73 -25.64 -19.87
N VAL A 543 -8.52 -25.68 -18.77
CA VAL A 543 -8.75 -24.51 -17.92
C VAL A 543 -8.27 -24.80 -16.52
N SER A 544 -7.17 -24.14 -16.15
CA SER A 544 -6.45 -24.31 -14.90
C SER A 544 -6.56 -23.08 -13.99
N ALA A 545 -6.17 -23.23 -12.73
CA ALA A 545 -6.19 -22.15 -11.76
C ALA A 545 -4.80 -21.55 -11.49
N ASN A 546 -4.76 -20.26 -11.19
CA ASN A 546 -3.63 -19.59 -10.56
C ASN A 546 -3.82 -19.66 -9.05
N VAL A 547 -2.92 -20.31 -8.33
CA VAL A 547 -2.94 -20.41 -6.87
C VAL A 547 -1.55 -20.19 -6.29
N ASN A 548 -1.50 -19.87 -5.01
CA ASN A 548 -0.24 -19.57 -4.32
C ASN A 548 0.01 -20.56 -3.17
N ARG A 549 -1.06 -21.15 -2.59
CA ARG A 549 -1.01 -21.98 -1.38
C ARG A 549 -1.90 -23.21 -1.48
N PRO A 550 -1.57 -24.28 -0.71
CA PRO A 550 -2.34 -25.53 -0.74
C PRO A 550 -3.81 -25.36 -0.35
N ASP A 551 -4.13 -24.47 0.58
CA ASP A 551 -5.49 -24.20 1.06
C ASP A 551 -6.40 -23.58 -0.03
N GLN A 552 -5.85 -23.03 -1.08
CA GLN A 552 -6.59 -22.48 -2.24
C GLN A 552 -7.00 -23.55 -3.27
N VAL A 553 -6.34 -24.69 -3.27
CA VAL A 553 -6.60 -25.76 -4.25
C VAL A 553 -8.03 -26.32 -4.17
N PRO A 554 -8.60 -26.64 -3.00
CA PRO A 554 -9.98 -27.12 -2.91
C PRO A 554 -10.99 -26.14 -3.51
N VAL A 555 -10.80 -24.83 -3.29
CA VAL A 555 -11.66 -23.79 -3.87
C VAL A 555 -11.50 -23.79 -5.39
N ALA A 556 -10.27 -23.81 -5.92
CA ALA A 556 -10.02 -23.87 -7.36
C ALA A 556 -10.69 -25.09 -8.03
N LEU A 557 -10.59 -26.26 -7.42
CA LEU A 557 -11.24 -27.47 -7.91
C LEU A 557 -12.76 -27.39 -7.86
N SER A 558 -13.31 -26.78 -6.80
CA SER A 558 -14.77 -26.56 -6.67
C SER A 558 -15.30 -25.61 -7.73
N GLU A 559 -14.50 -24.66 -8.23
CA GLU A 559 -14.82 -23.76 -9.35
C GLU A 559 -14.59 -24.39 -10.73
N GLY A 560 -14.11 -25.63 -10.76
CA GLY A 560 -13.97 -26.42 -11.99
C GLY A 560 -12.57 -26.36 -12.63
N ALA A 561 -11.52 -26.01 -11.87
CA ALA A 561 -10.15 -26.09 -12.35
C ALA A 561 -9.75 -27.53 -12.71
N GLU A 562 -9.06 -27.71 -13.84
CA GLU A 562 -8.56 -29.00 -14.30
C GLU A 562 -7.13 -29.27 -13.79
N GLY A 563 -6.47 -28.24 -13.25
CA GLY A 563 -5.15 -28.27 -12.66
C GLY A 563 -4.73 -26.93 -12.09
N VAL A 564 -3.48 -26.80 -11.77
CA VAL A 564 -2.82 -25.55 -11.38
C VAL A 564 -1.81 -25.18 -12.47
N GLY A 565 -2.19 -24.23 -13.31
CA GLY A 565 -1.34 -23.75 -14.41
C GLY A 565 -0.30 -22.71 -13.96
N LEU A 566 -0.49 -22.15 -12.77
CA LEU A 566 0.49 -21.27 -12.14
C LEU A 566 0.43 -21.36 -10.61
N MET A 567 1.43 -21.96 -10.00
CA MET A 567 1.75 -21.76 -8.60
C MET A 567 2.84 -20.72 -8.48
N ARG A 568 2.53 -19.56 -7.83
CA ARG A 568 3.53 -18.55 -7.50
C ARG A 568 4.22 -18.91 -6.21
N THR A 569 5.55 -18.85 -6.18
CA THR A 569 6.36 -19.24 -5.02
C THR A 569 6.87 -18.06 -4.18
N GLU A 570 6.67 -16.83 -4.63
CA GLU A 570 7.12 -15.62 -3.92
C GLU A 570 6.54 -15.51 -2.51
N PHE A 571 5.31 -15.99 -2.32
CA PHE A 571 4.64 -15.95 -1.01
C PHE A 571 5.40 -16.70 0.08
N LEU A 572 6.09 -17.79 -0.26
CA LEU A 572 6.92 -18.54 0.68
C LEU A 572 8.05 -17.68 1.26
N PHE A 573 8.55 -16.73 0.46
CA PHE A 573 9.63 -15.82 0.85
C PHE A 573 9.12 -14.54 1.53
N LEU A 574 7.91 -14.10 1.17
CA LEU A 574 7.32 -12.86 1.70
C LEU A 574 6.69 -13.06 3.09
N GLU A 575 6.09 -14.22 3.35
CA GLU A 575 5.31 -14.47 4.56
C GLU A 575 6.18 -14.90 5.76
N SER A 576 7.32 -15.57 5.52
CA SER A 576 8.16 -16.14 6.58
C SER A 576 9.10 -15.12 7.25
N GLY A 577 9.32 -13.94 6.67
CA GLY A 577 10.33 -12.99 7.13
C GLY A 577 11.79 -13.48 7.03
N ALA A 578 11.99 -14.71 6.52
CA ALA A 578 13.26 -15.36 6.27
C ALA A 578 13.19 -16.17 4.97
N THR A 579 14.35 -16.55 4.41
CA THR A 579 14.39 -17.46 3.26
C THR A 579 13.88 -18.84 3.69
N PRO A 580 12.83 -19.38 3.04
CA PRO A 580 12.27 -20.68 3.40
C PRO A 580 13.31 -21.78 3.14
N THR A 581 13.42 -22.73 4.04
CA THR A 581 14.30 -23.89 3.93
C THR A 581 13.83 -24.84 2.81
N GLU A 582 14.73 -25.72 2.36
CA GLU A 582 14.40 -26.77 1.39
C GLU A 582 13.23 -27.66 1.89
N ASP A 583 13.20 -27.97 3.21
CA ASP A 583 12.17 -28.81 3.82
C ASP A 583 10.79 -28.12 3.86
N GLU A 584 10.73 -26.85 4.20
CA GLU A 584 9.50 -26.05 4.21
C GLU A 584 8.92 -25.91 2.80
N GLN A 585 9.77 -25.66 1.82
CA GLN A 585 9.36 -25.59 0.42
C GLN A 585 8.84 -26.96 -0.05
N CYS A 586 9.57 -28.05 0.22
CA CYS A 586 9.18 -29.40 -0.13
C CYS A 586 7.83 -29.78 0.49
N ALA A 587 7.61 -29.48 1.77
CA ALA A 587 6.34 -29.73 2.44
C ALA A 587 5.18 -28.98 1.77
N THR A 588 5.39 -27.73 1.38
CA THR A 588 4.36 -26.93 0.69
C THR A 588 4.04 -27.51 -0.70
N TYR A 589 5.06 -27.86 -1.49
CA TYR A 589 4.85 -28.42 -2.82
C TYR A 589 4.18 -29.80 -2.77
N HIS A 590 4.53 -30.61 -1.77
CA HIS A 590 3.90 -31.91 -1.55
C HIS A 590 2.42 -31.75 -1.15
N ALA A 591 2.10 -30.81 -0.23
CA ALA A 591 0.72 -30.51 0.12
C ALA A 591 -0.12 -30.01 -1.05
N MET A 592 0.48 -29.28 -2.01
CA MET A 592 -0.18 -28.89 -3.26
C MET A 592 -0.53 -30.13 -4.11
N VAL A 593 0.43 -31.07 -4.25
CA VAL A 593 0.24 -32.33 -4.99
C VAL A 593 -0.85 -33.17 -4.35
N GLU A 594 -0.83 -33.35 -3.03
CA GLU A 594 -1.86 -34.10 -2.32
C GLU A 594 -3.27 -33.51 -2.55
N ALA A 595 -3.41 -32.19 -2.47
CA ALA A 595 -4.67 -31.50 -2.69
C ALA A 595 -5.17 -31.63 -4.15
N LEU A 596 -4.26 -31.71 -5.14
CA LEU A 596 -4.59 -31.85 -6.57
C LEU A 596 -4.87 -33.28 -7.00
N GLY A 597 -4.34 -34.29 -6.31
CA GLY A 597 -4.37 -35.68 -6.74
C GLY A 597 -3.65 -35.88 -8.08
N ASP A 598 -4.34 -36.48 -9.07
CA ASP A 598 -3.75 -36.77 -10.40
C ASP A 598 -3.71 -35.56 -11.34
N ARG A 599 -4.09 -34.38 -10.92
CA ARG A 599 -4.13 -33.17 -11.75
C ARG A 599 -2.76 -32.49 -11.85
N PRO A 600 -2.48 -31.78 -12.96
CA PRO A 600 -1.18 -31.11 -13.17
C PRO A 600 -0.96 -29.94 -12.21
N LEU A 601 0.32 -29.76 -11.85
CA LEU A 601 0.82 -28.63 -11.07
C LEU A 601 2.03 -28.00 -11.77
N ILE A 602 1.91 -26.75 -12.19
CA ILE A 602 3.04 -25.97 -12.70
C ILE A 602 3.57 -25.07 -11.60
N ILE A 603 4.80 -25.33 -11.16
CA ILE A 603 5.47 -24.51 -10.14
C ILE A 603 6.37 -23.52 -10.86
N ARG A 604 6.10 -22.22 -10.66
CA ARG A 604 6.96 -21.15 -11.14
C ARG A 604 8.12 -20.98 -10.14
N ALA A 605 9.35 -21.07 -10.65
CA ALA A 605 10.52 -20.69 -9.86
C ALA A 605 10.43 -19.24 -9.42
N LEU A 606 11.13 -18.91 -8.35
CA LEU A 606 11.05 -17.62 -7.66
C LEU A 606 11.21 -16.42 -8.60
N ASP A 607 10.25 -15.50 -8.57
CA ASP A 607 10.25 -14.24 -9.32
C ASP A 607 10.24 -13.05 -8.35
N ILE A 608 11.37 -12.81 -7.73
CA ILE A 608 11.64 -11.66 -6.84
C ILE A 608 12.51 -10.65 -7.57
N GLY A 609 12.37 -9.39 -7.21
CA GLY A 609 12.93 -8.22 -7.87
C GLY A 609 11.81 -7.35 -8.45
N GLY A 610 12.13 -6.20 -9.03
CA GLY A 610 11.13 -5.27 -9.48
C GLY A 610 10.37 -4.63 -8.28
N ASP A 611 9.06 -4.83 -8.26
CA ASP A 611 8.15 -4.35 -7.21
C ASP A 611 8.12 -5.21 -5.94
N LYS A 612 8.67 -6.43 -6.01
CA LYS A 612 8.66 -7.40 -4.91
C LYS A 612 9.98 -7.36 -4.17
N GLN A 613 10.11 -6.38 -3.27
CA GLN A 613 11.28 -6.31 -2.40
C GLN A 613 11.11 -7.22 -1.18
N VAL A 614 12.09 -8.06 -0.95
CA VAL A 614 12.19 -8.96 0.21
C VAL A 614 13.38 -8.52 1.04
N ALA A 615 13.12 -7.88 2.18
CA ALA A 615 14.14 -7.22 2.99
C ALA A 615 15.30 -8.14 3.39
N HIS A 616 15.00 -9.40 3.77
CA HIS A 616 16.02 -10.35 4.20
C HIS A 616 16.91 -10.91 3.07
N LEU A 617 16.59 -10.68 1.79
CA LEU A 617 17.42 -11.11 0.67
C LEU A 617 18.53 -10.11 0.32
N HIS A 618 18.48 -8.89 0.89
CA HIS A 618 19.46 -7.83 0.69
C HIS A 618 19.81 -7.58 -0.78
N LEU A 619 18.78 -7.49 -1.63
CA LEU A 619 18.97 -7.18 -3.04
C LEU A 619 19.42 -5.72 -3.21
N PRO A 620 20.36 -5.44 -4.13
CA PRO A 620 20.81 -4.08 -4.36
C PRO A 620 19.66 -3.21 -4.89
N HIS A 621 19.67 -1.92 -4.53
CA HIS A 621 18.75 -0.95 -5.11
C HIS A 621 19.05 -0.77 -6.60
N GLU A 622 18.00 -0.72 -7.41
CA GLU A 622 18.06 -0.49 -8.85
C GLU A 622 17.13 0.68 -9.23
N ASP A 623 17.60 1.56 -10.12
CA ASP A 623 16.81 2.72 -10.59
C ASP A 623 15.58 2.29 -11.42
N ASN A 624 15.70 1.16 -12.12
CA ASN A 624 14.63 0.57 -12.94
C ASN A 624 14.43 -0.91 -12.57
N PRO A 625 13.84 -1.22 -11.41
CA PRO A 625 13.79 -2.58 -10.86
C PRO A 625 13.11 -3.60 -11.79
N PHE A 626 12.10 -3.17 -12.57
CA PHE A 626 11.44 -4.05 -13.55
C PHE A 626 12.33 -4.47 -14.71
N LEU A 627 13.37 -3.69 -15.03
CA LEU A 627 14.35 -3.96 -16.10
C LEU A 627 15.65 -4.57 -15.55
N GLY A 628 15.73 -4.74 -14.24
CA GLY A 628 16.93 -5.15 -13.51
C GLY A 628 17.10 -6.65 -13.32
N VAL A 629 17.69 -7.01 -12.19
CA VAL A 629 18.01 -8.39 -11.82
C VAL A 629 16.81 -9.03 -11.11
N ARG A 630 15.95 -9.69 -11.85
CA ARG A 630 14.79 -10.43 -11.35
C ARG A 630 14.60 -11.78 -12.05
N GLY A 631 13.77 -12.65 -11.49
CA GLY A 631 13.39 -13.96 -12.08
C GLY A 631 14.61 -14.83 -12.43
N ALA A 632 14.65 -15.37 -13.64
CA ALA A 632 15.73 -16.23 -14.10
C ALA A 632 17.12 -15.59 -13.98
N ARG A 633 17.24 -14.27 -14.25
CA ARG A 633 18.51 -13.55 -14.11
C ARG A 633 19.02 -13.54 -12.68
N LEU A 634 18.11 -13.39 -11.71
CA LEU A 634 18.42 -13.44 -10.29
C LEU A 634 18.83 -14.84 -9.89
N LEU A 635 18.03 -15.84 -10.27
CA LEU A 635 18.25 -17.24 -9.89
C LEU A 635 19.57 -17.79 -10.42
N LEU A 636 19.98 -17.45 -11.65
CA LEU A 636 21.27 -17.83 -12.21
C LEU A 636 22.47 -17.23 -11.45
N ARG A 637 22.29 -16.05 -10.81
CA ARG A 637 23.31 -15.39 -9.99
C ARG A 637 23.27 -15.80 -8.52
N ARG A 638 22.09 -16.14 -7.99
CA ARG A 638 21.83 -16.50 -6.61
C ARG A 638 21.47 -18.00 -6.52
N GLN A 639 22.47 -18.85 -6.73
CA GLN A 639 22.26 -20.31 -6.64
C GLN A 639 21.87 -20.77 -5.24
N ASP A 640 22.19 -19.97 -4.21
CA ASP A 640 21.72 -20.16 -2.83
C ASP A 640 20.20 -20.10 -2.69
N LEU A 641 19.49 -19.44 -3.63
CA LEU A 641 18.03 -19.44 -3.74
C LEU A 641 17.52 -20.52 -4.68
N LEU A 642 18.18 -20.70 -5.82
CA LEU A 642 17.76 -21.62 -6.86
C LEU A 642 17.88 -23.11 -6.45
N LEU A 643 19.04 -23.50 -5.92
CA LEU A 643 19.30 -24.92 -5.63
C LEU A 643 18.37 -25.50 -4.57
N PRO A 644 18.15 -24.85 -3.39
CA PRO A 644 17.18 -25.35 -2.41
C PRO A 644 15.76 -25.45 -2.99
N GLN A 645 15.33 -24.49 -3.81
CA GLN A 645 14.02 -24.54 -4.46
C GLN A 645 13.88 -25.71 -5.42
N LEU A 646 14.86 -25.92 -6.31
CA LEU A 646 14.84 -27.06 -7.24
C LEU A 646 14.89 -28.39 -6.50
N ARG A 647 15.74 -28.53 -5.47
CA ARG A 647 15.80 -29.71 -4.62
C ARG A 647 14.46 -30.02 -3.97
N ALA A 648 13.79 -28.98 -3.43
CA ALA A 648 12.46 -29.10 -2.83
C ALA A 648 11.43 -29.59 -3.86
N ILE A 649 11.43 -29.04 -5.08
CA ILE A 649 10.50 -29.43 -6.16
C ILE A 649 10.75 -30.90 -6.56
N TYR A 650 12.00 -31.30 -6.79
CA TYR A 650 12.34 -32.69 -7.17
C TYR A 650 12.06 -33.69 -6.04
N ARG A 651 12.26 -33.32 -4.78
CA ARG A 651 11.88 -34.13 -3.62
C ARG A 651 10.36 -34.32 -3.54
N ALA A 652 9.58 -33.24 -3.71
CA ALA A 652 8.13 -33.33 -3.75
C ALA A 652 7.66 -34.22 -4.91
N ALA A 653 8.25 -34.09 -6.09
CA ALA A 653 7.93 -34.92 -7.25
C ALA A 653 8.25 -36.42 -7.03
N SER A 654 9.27 -36.73 -6.24
CA SER A 654 9.60 -38.11 -5.87
C SER A 654 8.57 -38.75 -4.94
N LEU A 655 7.73 -37.92 -4.26
CA LEU A 655 6.61 -38.39 -3.44
C LEU A 655 5.33 -38.62 -4.27
N GLY A 656 5.29 -38.10 -5.51
CA GLY A 656 4.19 -38.30 -6.46
C GLY A 656 3.74 -36.99 -7.13
N GLY A 657 2.64 -37.10 -7.92
CA GLY A 657 2.02 -35.97 -8.61
C GLY A 657 2.60 -35.66 -10.00
N LYS A 658 1.91 -34.78 -10.73
CA LYS A 658 2.28 -34.32 -12.08
C LYS A 658 2.84 -32.90 -12.00
N ILE A 659 4.10 -32.79 -11.59
CA ILE A 659 4.78 -31.49 -11.42
C ILE A 659 5.51 -31.10 -12.70
N SER A 660 5.41 -29.83 -13.08
CA SER A 660 6.24 -29.17 -14.10
C SER A 660 6.93 -27.94 -13.50
N ILE A 661 8.13 -27.65 -13.95
CA ILE A 661 8.92 -26.48 -13.51
C ILE A 661 8.82 -25.40 -14.59
N MET A 662 8.55 -24.15 -14.17
CA MET A 662 8.48 -22.99 -15.05
C MET A 662 9.41 -21.87 -14.58
N PHE A 663 10.27 -21.38 -15.45
CA PHE A 663 11.18 -20.27 -15.13
C PHE A 663 10.63 -18.93 -15.63
N PRO A 664 10.53 -17.91 -14.76
CA PRO A 664 10.07 -16.58 -15.12
C PRO A 664 11.17 -15.75 -15.80
N MET A 665 10.79 -14.72 -16.54
CA MET A 665 11.67 -13.68 -17.08
C MET A 665 12.82 -14.17 -17.96
N VAL A 666 12.68 -15.31 -18.62
CA VAL A 666 13.69 -15.82 -19.56
C VAL A 666 13.68 -14.95 -20.82
N THR A 667 14.86 -14.55 -21.26
CA THR A 667 15.06 -13.67 -22.42
C THR A 667 15.91 -14.27 -23.54
N SER A 668 16.63 -15.36 -23.27
CA SER A 668 17.56 -15.95 -24.23
C SER A 668 17.64 -17.46 -24.14
N VAL A 669 18.06 -18.09 -25.24
CA VAL A 669 18.31 -19.53 -25.31
C VAL A 669 19.41 -19.97 -24.34
N GLY A 670 20.44 -19.14 -24.14
CA GLY A 670 21.54 -19.46 -23.19
C GLY A 670 21.06 -19.56 -21.76
N GLU A 671 20.07 -18.75 -21.34
CA GLU A 671 19.49 -18.81 -19.99
C GLU A 671 18.78 -20.15 -19.76
N ILE A 672 17.92 -20.57 -20.70
CA ILE A 672 17.17 -21.83 -20.52
C ILE A 672 18.08 -23.07 -20.60
N ILE A 673 19.07 -23.08 -21.46
CA ILE A 673 20.07 -24.18 -21.52
C ILE A 673 20.73 -24.30 -20.15
N ARG A 674 21.22 -23.19 -19.58
CA ARG A 674 21.86 -23.20 -18.28
C ARG A 674 20.95 -23.63 -17.14
N LEU A 675 19.69 -23.19 -17.14
CA LEU A 675 18.70 -23.60 -16.14
C LEU A 675 18.40 -25.11 -16.23
N ARG A 676 18.29 -25.67 -17.45
CA ARG A 676 18.10 -27.11 -17.65
C ARG A 676 19.29 -27.95 -17.20
N GLU A 677 20.52 -27.48 -17.42
CA GLU A 677 21.73 -28.12 -16.90
C GLU A 677 21.70 -28.22 -15.36
N ILE A 678 21.29 -27.12 -14.68
CA ILE A 678 21.16 -27.10 -13.24
C ILE A 678 20.04 -28.06 -12.77
N CYS A 679 18.87 -28.04 -13.43
CA CYS A 679 17.79 -28.99 -13.16
C CYS A 679 18.25 -30.43 -13.26
N GLU A 680 18.95 -30.81 -14.34
CA GLU A 680 19.44 -32.16 -14.55
C GLU A 680 20.51 -32.59 -13.53
N THR A 681 21.36 -31.63 -13.10
CA THR A 681 22.31 -31.85 -12.03
C THR A 681 21.61 -32.22 -10.73
N VAL A 682 20.64 -31.36 -10.30
CA VAL A 682 19.87 -31.57 -9.05
C VAL A 682 19.04 -32.86 -9.15
N ARG A 683 18.41 -33.12 -10.29
CA ARG A 683 17.62 -34.34 -10.52
C ARG A 683 18.49 -35.60 -10.32
N THR A 684 19.68 -35.59 -10.91
CA THR A 684 20.61 -36.74 -10.86
C THR A 684 21.14 -36.95 -9.45
N GLU A 685 21.51 -35.88 -8.73
CA GLU A 685 21.95 -35.94 -7.32
C GLU A 685 20.88 -36.59 -6.43
N LEU A 686 19.61 -36.27 -6.64
CA LEU A 686 18.48 -36.77 -5.86
C LEU A 686 17.89 -38.10 -6.39
N ASN A 687 18.38 -38.60 -7.52
CA ASN A 687 17.79 -39.73 -8.22
C ASN A 687 16.27 -39.54 -8.43
N ALA A 688 15.86 -38.31 -8.76
CA ALA A 688 14.46 -37.89 -8.89
C ALA A 688 13.91 -38.12 -10.31
N PRO A 689 12.59 -38.17 -10.52
CA PRO A 689 11.98 -38.32 -11.83
C PRO A 689 12.31 -37.14 -12.77
N VAL A 690 12.23 -37.38 -14.08
CA VAL A 690 12.34 -36.33 -15.09
C VAL A 690 11.08 -35.49 -15.04
N LEU A 691 11.21 -34.18 -14.89
CA LEU A 691 10.09 -33.22 -14.89
C LEU A 691 10.10 -32.38 -16.17
N PRO A 692 8.93 -32.04 -16.74
CA PRO A 692 8.85 -31.05 -17.82
C PRO A 692 9.38 -29.69 -17.33
N VAL A 693 10.21 -29.06 -18.15
CA VAL A 693 10.79 -27.73 -17.87
C VAL A 693 10.35 -26.76 -18.96
N GLY A 694 9.59 -25.76 -18.56
CA GLY A 694 9.11 -24.69 -19.41
C GLY A 694 9.56 -23.30 -18.97
N ILE A 695 9.16 -22.29 -19.73
CA ILE A 695 9.43 -20.89 -19.43
C ILE A 695 8.14 -20.08 -19.43
N MET A 696 8.16 -19.01 -18.66
CA MET A 696 7.16 -17.95 -18.77
C MET A 696 7.59 -16.97 -19.86
N VAL A 697 6.81 -16.91 -20.95
CA VAL A 697 7.04 -15.94 -22.03
C VAL A 697 6.35 -14.63 -21.64
N GLU A 698 7.13 -13.71 -21.10
CA GLU A 698 6.62 -12.43 -20.57
C GLU A 698 7.51 -11.23 -20.96
N VAL A 699 8.58 -11.50 -21.69
CA VAL A 699 9.46 -10.48 -22.29
C VAL A 699 9.31 -10.56 -23.80
N PRO A 700 9.14 -9.44 -24.53
CA PRO A 700 9.01 -9.45 -26.00
C PRO A 700 10.12 -10.20 -26.73
N ALA A 701 11.36 -10.15 -26.22
CA ALA A 701 12.50 -10.89 -26.77
C ALA A 701 12.25 -12.41 -26.77
N ALA A 702 11.63 -12.98 -25.73
CA ALA A 702 11.28 -14.39 -25.68
C ALA A 702 10.18 -14.75 -26.66
N ALA A 703 9.16 -13.89 -26.81
CA ALA A 703 8.08 -14.10 -27.81
C ALA A 703 8.61 -14.09 -29.24
N ILE A 704 9.55 -13.18 -29.56
CA ILE A 704 10.18 -13.09 -30.89
C ILE A 704 11.06 -14.30 -31.18
N GLN A 705 11.76 -14.85 -30.18
CA GLN A 705 12.66 -16.00 -30.31
C GLN A 705 11.97 -17.32 -29.93
N ALA A 706 10.64 -17.38 -29.94
CA ALA A 706 9.89 -18.53 -29.43
C ALA A 706 10.25 -19.84 -30.11
N GLU A 707 10.53 -19.85 -31.42
CA GLU A 707 10.96 -21.06 -32.17
C GLU A 707 12.28 -21.61 -31.59
N SER A 708 13.31 -20.78 -31.45
CA SER A 708 14.61 -21.21 -30.92
C SER A 708 14.53 -21.61 -29.43
N LEU A 709 13.68 -20.97 -28.65
CA LEU A 709 13.45 -21.34 -27.25
C LEU A 709 12.68 -22.65 -27.11
N ALA A 710 11.73 -22.92 -28.02
CA ALA A 710 10.92 -24.12 -28.00
C ALA A 710 11.74 -25.43 -28.25
N GLU A 711 12.91 -25.33 -28.90
CA GLU A 711 13.84 -26.44 -29.02
C GLU A 711 14.33 -26.92 -27.64
N HIS A 712 14.48 -25.99 -26.70
CA HIS A 712 15.03 -26.22 -25.36
C HIS A 712 13.99 -26.22 -24.22
N CYS A 713 12.72 -26.12 -24.53
CA CYS A 713 11.62 -26.11 -23.53
C CYS A 713 10.64 -27.25 -23.82
N ASP A 714 9.96 -27.73 -22.80
CA ASP A 714 8.90 -28.72 -22.93
C ASP A 714 7.53 -28.05 -23.13
N PHE A 715 7.36 -26.83 -22.68
CA PHE A 715 6.16 -25.98 -22.82
C PHE A 715 6.45 -24.51 -22.65
N PHE A 716 5.51 -23.66 -23.03
CA PHE A 716 5.46 -22.25 -22.74
C PHE A 716 4.22 -21.90 -21.91
N SER A 717 4.33 -20.95 -21.00
CA SER A 717 3.21 -20.27 -20.37
C SER A 717 3.40 -18.77 -20.54
N ILE A 718 2.41 -18.06 -21.08
CA ILE A 718 2.55 -16.64 -21.39
C ILE A 718 2.07 -15.81 -20.21
N GLY A 719 2.97 -14.99 -19.63
CA GLY A 719 2.70 -14.03 -18.57
C GLY A 719 2.25 -12.69 -19.15
N THR A 720 0.97 -12.55 -19.51
CA THR A 720 0.50 -11.37 -20.26
C THR A 720 0.60 -10.06 -19.51
N ASN A 721 0.63 -10.07 -18.19
CA ASN A 721 0.76 -8.82 -17.41
C ASN A 721 2.12 -8.13 -17.67
N ASP A 722 3.22 -8.88 -17.49
CA ASP A 722 4.57 -8.37 -17.74
C ASP A 722 4.83 -8.22 -19.25
N LEU A 723 4.31 -9.13 -20.09
CA LEU A 723 4.40 -8.99 -21.55
C LEU A 723 3.75 -7.68 -22.03
N THR A 724 2.59 -7.31 -21.50
CA THR A 724 1.92 -6.04 -21.81
C THR A 724 2.77 -4.85 -21.36
N GLN A 725 3.26 -4.87 -20.11
CA GLN A 725 4.10 -3.82 -19.56
C GLN A 725 5.33 -3.54 -20.43
N TYR A 726 6.06 -4.59 -20.81
CA TYR A 726 7.27 -4.45 -21.64
C TYR A 726 6.99 -4.14 -23.11
N THR A 727 5.88 -4.64 -23.65
CA THR A 727 5.50 -4.38 -25.05
C THR A 727 5.08 -2.92 -25.24
N LEU A 728 4.32 -2.37 -24.30
CA LEU A 728 3.79 -1.01 -24.37
C LEU A 728 4.71 0.01 -23.69
N ALA A 729 5.79 -0.44 -23.02
CA ALA A 729 6.68 0.38 -22.20
C ALA A 729 5.93 1.18 -21.13
N ILE A 730 4.98 0.55 -20.46
CA ILE A 730 4.12 1.14 -19.44
C ILE A 730 4.41 0.47 -18.10
N ASP A 731 4.71 1.26 -17.09
CA ASP A 731 4.69 0.76 -15.71
C ASP A 731 3.23 0.64 -15.23
N ARG A 732 2.76 -0.60 -15.07
CA ARG A 732 1.38 -0.89 -14.60
C ARG A 732 1.10 -0.42 -13.18
N GLN A 733 2.14 -0.08 -12.39
CA GLN A 733 2.01 0.50 -11.06
C GLN A 733 1.84 2.02 -11.10
N ASN A 734 2.15 2.65 -12.22
CA ASN A 734 1.90 4.07 -12.40
C ASN A 734 0.37 4.30 -12.57
N PRO A 735 -0.30 4.98 -11.62
CA PRO A 735 -1.76 5.17 -11.65
C PRO A 735 -2.24 5.90 -12.91
N GLU A 736 -1.41 6.77 -13.49
CA GLU A 736 -1.75 7.53 -14.70
C GLU A 736 -1.72 6.65 -15.96
N LEU A 737 -0.89 5.61 -15.97
CA LEU A 737 -0.66 4.75 -17.13
C LEU A 737 -1.35 3.38 -17.01
N ALA A 738 -1.73 2.96 -15.81
CA ALA A 738 -2.30 1.64 -15.55
C ALA A 738 -3.51 1.30 -16.44
N ALA A 739 -4.35 2.30 -16.74
CA ALA A 739 -5.50 2.14 -17.62
C ALA A 739 -5.13 1.90 -19.10
N GLU A 740 -3.90 2.24 -19.50
CA GLU A 740 -3.37 2.04 -20.86
C GLU A 740 -2.72 0.67 -21.04
N ALA A 741 -2.40 -0.02 -19.94
CA ALA A 741 -1.79 -1.36 -19.93
C ALA A 741 -2.83 -2.47 -20.23
N ASP A 742 -3.48 -2.38 -21.39
CA ASP A 742 -4.50 -3.34 -21.82
C ASP A 742 -3.88 -4.51 -22.57
N SER A 743 -4.00 -5.72 -22.00
CA SER A 743 -3.47 -6.97 -22.61
C SER A 743 -4.19 -7.38 -23.91
N LEU A 744 -5.35 -6.79 -24.23
CA LEU A 744 -6.01 -6.95 -25.53
C LEU A 744 -5.40 -6.07 -26.62
N HIS A 745 -4.37 -5.28 -26.31
CA HIS A 745 -3.69 -4.48 -27.34
C HIS A 745 -3.15 -5.35 -28.47
N PRO A 746 -3.40 -4.99 -29.77
CA PRO A 746 -3.03 -5.83 -30.90
C PRO A 746 -1.54 -6.19 -30.96
N ALA A 747 -0.63 -5.34 -30.46
CA ALA A 747 0.80 -5.65 -30.37
C ALA A 747 1.06 -6.84 -29.44
N VAL A 748 0.37 -6.89 -28.28
CA VAL A 748 0.48 -8.01 -27.33
C VAL A 748 -0.08 -9.29 -27.94
N LEU A 749 -1.26 -9.21 -28.56
CA LEU A 749 -1.88 -10.37 -29.24
C LEU A 749 -1.01 -10.92 -30.39
N ARG A 750 -0.29 -10.06 -31.12
CA ARG A 750 0.67 -10.47 -32.17
C ARG A 750 1.88 -11.22 -31.59
N LEU A 751 2.41 -10.79 -30.45
CA LEU A 751 3.48 -11.52 -29.76
C LEU A 751 3.01 -12.87 -29.22
N ILE A 752 1.77 -12.94 -28.72
CA ILE A 752 1.16 -14.22 -28.32
C ILE A 752 1.04 -15.15 -29.53
N ALA A 753 0.51 -14.66 -30.67
CA ALA A 753 0.40 -15.43 -31.90
C ALA A 753 1.76 -15.94 -32.41
N GLN A 754 2.79 -15.09 -32.34
CA GLN A 754 4.16 -15.46 -32.71
C GLN A 754 4.74 -16.51 -31.76
N THR A 755 4.49 -16.40 -30.47
CA THR A 755 4.89 -17.42 -29.48
C THR A 755 4.27 -18.78 -29.79
N VAL A 756 2.96 -18.80 -30.06
CA VAL A 756 2.25 -20.03 -30.44
C VAL A 756 2.80 -20.62 -31.74
N ALA A 757 3.06 -19.77 -32.74
CA ALA A 757 3.63 -20.23 -34.01
C ALA A 757 5.03 -20.88 -33.83
N GLY A 758 5.92 -20.21 -33.04
CA GLY A 758 7.25 -20.75 -32.75
C GLY A 758 7.21 -22.05 -31.93
N ALA A 759 6.35 -22.14 -30.92
CA ALA A 759 6.16 -23.34 -30.12
C ALA A 759 5.69 -24.54 -30.97
N LYS A 760 4.80 -24.31 -31.93
CA LYS A 760 4.22 -25.31 -32.81
C LYS A 760 5.26 -26.01 -33.70
N VAL A 761 6.34 -25.33 -34.10
CA VAL A 761 7.43 -25.91 -34.89
C VAL A 761 8.03 -27.11 -34.16
N HIS A 762 8.21 -27.02 -32.86
CA HIS A 762 8.77 -28.07 -32.01
C HIS A 762 7.70 -28.89 -31.27
N LYS A 763 6.43 -28.76 -31.65
CA LYS A 763 5.28 -29.47 -31.05
C LYS A 763 5.15 -29.20 -29.54
N ARG A 764 5.48 -27.96 -29.08
CA ARG A 764 5.30 -27.57 -27.70
C ARG A 764 3.92 -26.94 -27.49
N TRP A 765 3.29 -27.29 -26.40
CA TRP A 765 2.02 -26.67 -26.04
C TRP A 765 2.26 -25.30 -25.40
N VAL A 766 1.27 -24.42 -25.48
CA VAL A 766 1.31 -23.07 -24.97
C VAL A 766 0.12 -22.83 -24.08
N GLY A 767 0.41 -22.41 -22.82
CA GLY A 767 -0.56 -21.90 -21.86
C GLY A 767 -0.47 -20.37 -21.73
N VAL A 768 -1.47 -19.79 -21.09
CA VAL A 768 -1.50 -18.37 -20.68
C VAL A 768 -1.96 -18.28 -19.24
N CYS A 769 -1.20 -17.58 -18.39
CA CYS A 769 -1.49 -17.42 -16.96
C CYS A 769 -1.68 -15.96 -16.51
N GLY A 770 -1.67 -15.01 -17.42
CA GLY A 770 -1.95 -13.60 -17.12
C GLY A 770 -3.44 -13.28 -17.03
N GLY A 771 -3.77 -12.06 -16.61
CA GLY A 771 -5.14 -11.62 -16.35
C GLY A 771 -6.12 -11.75 -17.51
N ILE A 772 -5.63 -11.66 -18.75
CA ILE A 772 -6.45 -11.82 -19.97
C ILE A 772 -7.08 -13.22 -20.09
N ALA A 773 -6.47 -14.27 -19.50
CA ALA A 773 -7.01 -15.62 -19.57
C ALA A 773 -8.36 -15.75 -18.84
N GLY A 774 -8.59 -14.97 -17.80
CA GLY A 774 -9.85 -14.91 -17.04
C GLY A 774 -10.92 -14.00 -17.64
N ASP A 775 -10.59 -13.24 -18.68
CA ASP A 775 -11.57 -12.45 -19.45
C ASP A 775 -12.25 -13.34 -20.49
N ALA A 776 -13.59 -13.32 -20.55
CA ALA A 776 -14.35 -14.21 -21.45
C ALA A 776 -14.06 -13.96 -22.94
N LEU A 777 -13.82 -12.69 -23.35
CA LEU A 777 -13.38 -12.35 -24.70
C LEU A 777 -11.90 -12.72 -24.88
N GLY A 778 -11.07 -12.38 -23.88
CA GLY A 778 -9.64 -12.67 -23.86
C GLY A 778 -9.35 -14.15 -23.97
N GLY A 779 -9.98 -14.98 -23.14
CA GLY A 779 -9.86 -16.45 -23.20
C GLY A 779 -10.29 -17.04 -24.56
N ALA A 780 -11.36 -16.52 -25.14
CA ALA A 780 -11.83 -16.89 -26.46
C ALA A 780 -10.82 -16.53 -27.57
N LEU A 781 -10.24 -15.33 -27.53
CA LEU A 781 -9.20 -14.90 -28.46
C LEU A 781 -7.93 -15.74 -28.32
N LEU A 782 -7.50 -16.01 -27.09
CA LEU A 782 -6.32 -16.84 -26.82
C LEU A 782 -6.48 -18.25 -27.36
N ALA A 783 -7.65 -18.89 -27.13
CA ALA A 783 -7.97 -20.18 -27.73
C ALA A 783 -7.92 -20.12 -29.27
N GLY A 784 -8.51 -19.08 -29.88
CA GLY A 784 -8.47 -18.85 -31.33
C GLY A 784 -7.07 -18.61 -31.88
N LEU A 785 -6.15 -18.08 -31.12
CA LEU A 785 -4.72 -17.95 -31.45
C LEU A 785 -3.96 -19.27 -31.37
N GLY A 786 -4.58 -20.33 -30.80
CA GLY A 786 -4.01 -21.68 -30.69
C GLY A 786 -3.37 -21.96 -29.34
N VAL A 787 -3.71 -21.19 -28.29
CA VAL A 787 -3.36 -21.51 -26.91
C VAL A 787 -4.18 -22.73 -26.47
N SER A 788 -3.53 -23.68 -25.80
CA SER A 788 -4.13 -24.95 -25.39
C SER A 788 -4.50 -25.01 -23.91
N GLU A 789 -3.93 -24.10 -23.07
CA GLU A 789 -4.22 -24.03 -21.64
C GLU A 789 -4.45 -22.57 -21.22
N LEU A 790 -5.50 -22.33 -20.43
CA LEU A 790 -5.83 -21.04 -19.85
C LEU A 790 -5.83 -21.15 -18.32
N SER A 791 -4.92 -20.44 -17.66
CA SER A 791 -4.82 -20.42 -16.21
C SER A 791 -5.21 -19.07 -15.64
N MET A 792 -6.15 -19.06 -14.70
CA MET A 792 -6.80 -17.84 -14.21
C MET A 792 -7.15 -17.91 -12.72
N THR A 793 -7.67 -16.82 -12.20
CA THR A 793 -8.26 -16.81 -10.86
C THR A 793 -9.43 -17.81 -10.80
N PRO A 794 -9.57 -18.64 -9.75
CA PRO A 794 -10.61 -19.68 -9.68
C PRO A 794 -12.02 -19.18 -9.98
N ARG A 795 -12.38 -18.00 -9.55
CA ARG A 795 -13.68 -17.35 -9.74
C ARG A 795 -14.06 -17.12 -11.23
N ASP A 796 -13.07 -16.97 -12.10
CA ASP A 796 -13.30 -16.64 -13.51
C ASP A 796 -13.52 -17.90 -14.37
N ILE A 797 -13.14 -19.07 -13.84
CA ILE A 797 -13.20 -20.37 -14.54
C ILE A 797 -14.58 -20.71 -15.10
N PRO A 798 -15.70 -20.60 -14.33
CA PRO A 798 -17.02 -20.99 -14.84
C PRO A 798 -17.44 -20.19 -16.07
N ALA A 799 -17.20 -18.87 -16.06
CA ALA A 799 -17.57 -17.98 -17.17
C ALA A 799 -16.76 -18.27 -18.44
N VAL A 800 -15.44 -18.45 -18.30
CA VAL A 800 -14.55 -18.77 -19.43
C VAL A 800 -14.90 -20.14 -20.02
N LYS A 801 -15.10 -21.16 -19.20
CA LYS A 801 -15.53 -22.51 -19.66
C LYS A 801 -16.88 -22.46 -20.38
N ALA A 802 -17.85 -21.73 -19.84
CA ALA A 802 -19.16 -21.56 -20.47
C ALA A 802 -19.02 -20.88 -21.85
N ARG A 803 -18.15 -19.84 -21.91
CA ARG A 803 -17.91 -19.13 -23.16
C ARG A 803 -17.26 -20.02 -24.21
N LEU A 804 -16.25 -20.79 -23.88
CA LEU A 804 -15.59 -21.71 -24.82
C LEU A 804 -16.54 -22.82 -25.33
N ARG A 805 -17.43 -23.32 -24.46
CA ARG A 805 -18.44 -24.32 -24.86
C ARG A 805 -19.54 -23.79 -25.78
N SER A 806 -19.74 -22.47 -25.79
CA SER A 806 -20.82 -21.85 -26.61
C SER A 806 -20.45 -21.59 -28.09
N VAL A 807 -19.18 -21.73 -28.46
CA VAL A 807 -18.65 -21.35 -29.77
C VAL A 807 -17.84 -22.46 -30.42
N SER A 808 -17.65 -22.41 -31.74
CA SER A 808 -16.77 -23.32 -32.46
C SER A 808 -15.31 -22.81 -32.44
N PHE A 809 -14.36 -23.70 -32.48
CA PHE A 809 -12.95 -23.35 -32.59
C PHE A 809 -12.65 -22.57 -33.88
N THR A 810 -13.35 -22.92 -34.97
CA THR A 810 -13.28 -22.21 -36.26
C THR A 810 -13.68 -20.75 -36.11
N ASP A 811 -14.76 -20.46 -35.37
CA ASP A 811 -15.21 -19.07 -35.10
C ASP A 811 -14.23 -18.31 -34.20
N LEU A 812 -13.64 -18.99 -33.21
CA LEU A 812 -12.59 -18.43 -32.37
C LEU A 812 -11.35 -18.03 -33.20
N GLN A 813 -10.93 -18.87 -34.16
CA GLN A 813 -9.82 -18.54 -35.06
C GLN A 813 -10.15 -17.34 -35.97
N ALA A 814 -11.37 -17.25 -36.46
CA ALA A 814 -11.83 -16.11 -37.27
C ALA A 814 -11.83 -14.83 -36.48
N LEU A 815 -12.29 -14.88 -35.20
CA LEU A 815 -12.28 -13.76 -34.27
C LEU A 815 -10.87 -13.32 -33.97
N ALA A 816 -9.96 -14.25 -33.64
CA ALA A 816 -8.56 -13.96 -33.35
C ALA A 816 -7.86 -13.29 -34.53
N LYS A 817 -8.14 -13.74 -35.76
CA LYS A 817 -7.62 -13.10 -36.98
C LYS A 817 -8.11 -11.66 -37.14
N LYS A 818 -9.38 -11.37 -36.83
CA LYS A 818 -9.92 -9.99 -36.81
C LYS A 818 -9.19 -9.15 -35.75
N ALA A 819 -9.02 -9.68 -34.51
CA ALA A 819 -8.35 -8.97 -33.43
C ALA A 819 -6.90 -8.59 -33.78
N LEU A 820 -6.16 -9.46 -34.46
CA LEU A 820 -4.80 -9.16 -34.92
C LEU A 820 -4.75 -8.02 -35.96
N SER A 821 -5.84 -7.74 -36.68
CA SER A 821 -5.93 -6.66 -37.65
C SER A 821 -6.43 -5.32 -37.08
N CYS A 822 -6.92 -5.31 -35.85
CA CYS A 822 -7.33 -4.08 -35.15
C CYS A 822 -6.13 -3.13 -34.90
N ALA A 823 -6.45 -1.85 -34.74
CA ALA A 823 -5.45 -0.82 -34.46
C ALA A 823 -5.25 -0.59 -32.94
N THR A 824 -6.32 -0.73 -32.14
CA THR A 824 -6.33 -0.44 -30.72
C THR A 824 -6.95 -1.57 -29.89
N ALA A 825 -6.69 -1.59 -28.59
CA ALA A 825 -7.36 -2.50 -27.65
C ALA A 825 -8.87 -2.24 -27.60
N ALA A 826 -9.31 -0.99 -27.75
CA ALA A 826 -10.73 -0.64 -27.80
C ALA A 826 -11.42 -1.30 -29.02
N ASP A 827 -10.79 -1.32 -30.18
CA ASP A 827 -11.32 -2.00 -31.37
C ASP A 827 -11.47 -3.51 -31.13
N VAL A 828 -10.54 -4.11 -30.39
CA VAL A 828 -10.61 -5.53 -30.03
C VAL A 828 -11.76 -5.80 -29.06
N ARG A 829 -11.98 -4.92 -28.09
CA ARG A 829 -13.05 -5.09 -27.09
C ARG A 829 -14.45 -5.03 -27.65
N VAL A 830 -14.64 -4.34 -28.78
CA VAL A 830 -15.95 -4.25 -29.46
C VAL A 830 -16.20 -5.38 -30.42
N LEU A 831 -15.24 -6.28 -30.62
CA LEU A 831 -15.47 -7.47 -31.44
C LEU A 831 -16.50 -8.35 -30.77
N ASP A 832 -17.58 -8.63 -31.52
CA ASP A 832 -18.61 -9.57 -31.09
C ASP A 832 -18.17 -10.99 -31.46
N LEU A 833 -18.29 -11.87 -30.49
CA LEU A 833 -18.25 -13.30 -30.74
C LEU A 833 -19.56 -13.70 -31.44
N PRO A 834 -19.50 -14.48 -32.49
CA PRO A 834 -20.69 -14.99 -33.16
C PRO A 834 -21.57 -15.85 -32.25
#